data_2c8524c581df3ab7872cf61a80b026de
#
_entry.id   2c8524c581df3ab7872cf61a80b026de
#
_cell.length_a   1.000
_cell.length_b   1.000
_cell.length_c   1.000
_cell.angle_alpha   90.00
_cell.angle_beta   90.00
_cell.angle_gamma   90.00
#
_symmetry.space_group_name_H-M   'P 1'
#
loop_
_entity.id
_entity.type
_entity.pdbx_description
1 polymer ?
#
loop_
_entity_poly.entity_id
_entity_poly.type
_entity_poly.pdbx_seq_one_letter_code
_entity_poly.pdbx_strand_id
1 'polypeptide(L)'
;MKTHVLMHDLFQDSYYSLDGSVRSRVLSFMVKLQQDPDATGLDFKIPKLAKTKHVRTARVTDNYRAVLIAAGEDSETSTLYLVAVKKHDDAYEYASKLTLQVNPKTGAAELFDSLALDEAVDKARQVQQSTDTVKPLMPAKVSQKDLERFGVESEIAEQLKKVSDEDTLESIVTALPSSQGSAVLDLVYGKSPDDVWADLVVDEPGEVDVEDLSAALQRPLSRLSFTSFDGENEDELRAVLEGDFAKWRVWLHPLQRKLATHKGWNGPFRVTGGAGTGKTVTAIHRARFLARQLDSQEAATKVLFTTFTKNLARTIESQLKQLAGPKVLDRVDVVNIDALARRVVTASDAGRIAVANTKFVSSDSSEVRELWSSAALVATGTWDATFLADEWSQVVLGNAIVDEAGYLRVPRSGRSQRLSRPQRADVWKVIEQFESLMRSQGLMTFTQLASQAAAILLSDTTLRDQLGYRHVVVDEAQDLHPAHWKLLRALVPADSDDMFIVGDAHQRIYGRPAPLSRYGIETRGRSRRLTINYRTSKEILQWCLGVADTEVDDLDLAADTLAGARSVFGGPAPEVLVRKNIADENKGLSAQVQKWVGEGLNLSDIAVFALDKDSVKDLAESLQSSGIQSVIVTDRSDEDKSGDAVRVMTMHRAKGLEFRAVAMCRLGEGEFPPFYVKRLTGVDRVQGELKLRRILYVAGSRAREQLALFGTGKISDLVEKHCE
;
A
#
# COMPACT_ATOMS: atom_id res chain seq x y z
N MET A 1 13.53 -12.85 -39.83
CA MET A 1 13.68 -13.31 -38.44
C MET A 1 12.78 -12.43 -37.55
N LYS A 2 11.82 -13.02 -36.82
CA LYS A 2 10.92 -12.25 -35.98
C LYS A 2 11.61 -12.04 -34.62
N THR A 3 11.77 -10.79 -34.19
CA THR A 3 12.42 -10.51 -32.91
C THR A 3 11.37 -10.24 -31.85
N HIS A 4 11.41 -11.02 -30.76
CA HIS A 4 10.59 -10.79 -29.59
C HIS A 4 11.40 -10.02 -28.54
N VAL A 5 10.91 -8.85 -28.15
CA VAL A 5 11.52 -8.07 -27.06
C VAL A 5 10.70 -8.30 -25.80
N LEU A 6 11.33 -8.91 -24.79
CA LEU A 6 10.74 -9.24 -23.51
C LEU A 6 11.39 -8.37 -22.43
N MET A 7 10.82 -8.33 -21.22
CA MET A 7 11.37 -7.56 -20.10
C MET A 7 11.78 -8.48 -18.96
N HIS A 8 12.90 -8.15 -18.33
CA HIS A 8 13.36 -8.77 -17.10
C HIS A 8 12.95 -7.93 -15.89
N ASP A 9 12.76 -8.53 -14.71
CA ASP A 9 12.39 -7.85 -13.46
C ASP A 9 13.28 -6.63 -13.17
N LEU A 10 14.60 -6.76 -13.38
CA LEU A 10 15.58 -5.69 -13.17
C LEU A 10 15.37 -4.45 -14.06
N PHE A 11 14.63 -4.57 -15.17
CA PHE A 11 14.34 -3.45 -16.05
C PHE A 11 13.46 -2.41 -15.37
N GLN A 12 12.60 -2.81 -14.48
CA GLN A 12 11.66 -1.94 -13.79
C GLN A 12 12.35 -0.79 -13.09
N ASP A 13 13.31 -1.10 -12.23
CA ASP A 13 14.01 -0.11 -11.40
C ASP A 13 14.71 0.91 -12.26
N SER A 14 15.31 0.44 -13.35
CA SER A 14 16.00 1.28 -14.31
C SER A 14 15.04 2.18 -15.10
N TYR A 15 13.91 1.65 -15.56
CA TYR A 15 12.91 2.40 -16.33
C TYR A 15 12.29 3.53 -15.53
N TYR A 16 11.98 3.29 -14.26
CA TYR A 16 11.37 4.30 -13.38
C TYR A 16 12.33 5.40 -12.94
N SER A 17 13.61 5.13 -12.91
CA SER A 17 14.63 6.15 -12.66
C SER A 17 14.83 7.13 -13.83
N LEU A 18 14.24 6.87 -15.01
CA LEU A 18 14.37 7.71 -16.20
C LEU A 18 13.40 8.89 -16.17
N ASP A 19 13.82 10.02 -16.76
CA ASP A 19 12.95 11.14 -17.09
C ASP A 19 11.78 10.70 -18.01
N GLY A 20 10.63 11.36 -17.89
CA GLY A 20 9.46 11.06 -18.73
C GLY A 20 9.75 11.15 -20.25
N SER A 21 10.60 12.10 -20.66
CA SER A 21 11.03 12.24 -22.05
C SER A 21 11.89 11.07 -22.54
N VAL A 22 12.69 10.47 -21.66
CA VAL A 22 13.49 9.29 -21.98
C VAL A 22 12.62 8.04 -21.99
N ARG A 23 11.64 7.93 -21.07
CA ARG A 23 10.71 6.79 -21.03
C ARG A 23 9.94 6.63 -22.34
N SER A 24 9.41 7.73 -22.91
CA SER A 24 8.73 7.65 -24.20
C SER A 24 9.64 7.19 -25.33
N ARG A 25 10.92 7.57 -25.28
CA ARG A 25 11.92 7.10 -26.27
C ARG A 25 12.31 5.64 -26.08
N VAL A 26 12.23 5.11 -24.85
CA VAL A 26 12.41 3.66 -24.59
C VAL A 26 11.31 2.86 -25.28
N LEU A 27 10.08 3.33 -25.29
CA LEU A 27 8.96 2.70 -26.01
C LEU A 27 9.22 2.63 -27.51
N SER A 28 9.52 3.79 -28.13
CA SER A 28 9.87 3.85 -29.54
C SER A 28 11.09 2.98 -29.89
N PHE A 29 12.06 2.90 -28.98
CA PHE A 29 13.21 2.02 -29.09
C PHE A 29 12.81 0.53 -29.08
N MET A 30 11.94 0.11 -28.18
CA MET A 30 11.48 -1.28 -28.09
C MET A 30 10.76 -1.72 -29.35
N VAL A 31 9.84 -0.89 -29.88
CA VAL A 31 9.16 -1.15 -31.15
C VAL A 31 10.15 -1.24 -32.30
N LYS A 32 11.12 -0.33 -32.38
CA LYS A 32 12.15 -0.35 -33.43
C LYS A 32 13.02 -1.59 -33.35
N LEU A 33 13.42 -1.98 -32.14
CA LEU A 33 14.22 -3.20 -31.90
C LEU A 33 13.46 -4.47 -32.27
N GLN A 34 12.15 -4.49 -32.06
CA GLN A 34 11.27 -5.62 -32.38
C GLN A 34 11.07 -5.76 -33.89
N GLN A 35 11.02 -4.63 -34.63
CA GLN A 35 10.86 -4.61 -36.07
C GLN A 35 12.17 -5.00 -36.79
N ASP A 36 13.29 -4.43 -36.37
CA ASP A 36 14.61 -4.66 -36.97
C ASP A 36 15.73 -4.40 -35.94
N PRO A 37 16.29 -5.45 -35.29
CA PRO A 37 17.38 -5.29 -34.33
C PRO A 37 18.68 -4.73 -34.94
N ASP A 38 18.86 -4.88 -36.25
CA ASP A 38 20.03 -4.39 -36.98
C ASP A 38 19.80 -2.97 -37.58
N ALA A 39 18.64 -2.34 -37.27
CA ALA A 39 18.32 -1.02 -37.79
C ALA A 39 19.40 0.01 -37.48
N THR A 40 19.75 0.79 -38.51
CA THR A 40 20.72 1.89 -38.38
C THR A 40 20.36 2.83 -37.23
N GLY A 41 21.32 3.05 -36.33
CA GLY A 41 21.16 3.94 -35.16
C GLY A 41 20.87 3.24 -33.83
N LEU A 42 20.58 1.93 -33.82
CA LEU A 42 20.45 1.17 -32.57
C LEU A 42 21.82 0.85 -31.95
N ASP A 43 22.92 0.82 -32.72
CA ASP A 43 24.25 0.50 -32.22
C ASP A 43 24.27 -0.77 -31.36
N PHE A 44 23.58 -1.82 -31.83
CA PHE A 44 23.40 -3.10 -31.14
C PHE A 44 24.69 -3.91 -31.16
N LYS A 45 25.30 -4.17 -29.99
CA LYS A 45 26.61 -4.81 -29.88
C LYS A 45 26.85 -5.51 -28.56
N ILE A 46 27.83 -6.41 -28.55
CA ILE A 46 28.37 -7.02 -27.33
C ILE A 46 29.32 -6.04 -26.65
N PRO A 47 29.12 -5.68 -25.37
CA PRO A 47 30.04 -4.87 -24.61
C PRO A 47 31.41 -5.58 -24.44
N LYS A 48 32.51 -4.87 -24.59
CA LYS A 48 33.87 -5.46 -24.53
C LYS A 48 34.20 -6.12 -23.17
N LEU A 49 33.56 -5.66 -22.08
CA LEU A 49 33.81 -6.14 -20.72
C LEU A 49 32.69 -7.04 -20.18
N ALA A 50 31.74 -7.46 -21.02
CA ALA A 50 30.64 -8.33 -20.58
C ALA A 50 31.18 -9.70 -20.13
N LYS A 51 30.77 -10.15 -18.94
CA LYS A 51 31.12 -11.47 -18.37
C LYS A 51 30.49 -12.63 -19.18
N THR A 52 29.38 -12.38 -19.84
CA THR A 52 28.65 -13.37 -20.64
C THR A 52 28.45 -12.89 -22.07
N LYS A 53 28.57 -13.83 -23.04
CA LYS A 53 28.34 -13.58 -24.47
C LYS A 53 26.90 -13.22 -24.83
N HIS A 54 25.98 -13.38 -23.90
CA HIS A 54 24.55 -13.12 -24.10
C HIS A 54 24.16 -11.67 -23.85
N VAL A 55 24.98 -10.88 -23.14
CA VAL A 55 24.71 -9.46 -22.88
C VAL A 55 24.90 -8.64 -24.17
N ARG A 56 23.95 -7.75 -24.43
CA ARG A 56 23.98 -6.78 -25.52
C ARG A 56 23.73 -5.39 -24.98
N THR A 57 24.25 -4.38 -25.70
CA THR A 57 23.86 -2.99 -25.49
C THR A 57 23.31 -2.40 -26.77
N ALA A 58 22.32 -1.51 -26.64
CA ALA A 58 21.73 -0.82 -27.79
C ALA A 58 21.48 0.65 -27.46
N ARG A 59 21.53 1.54 -28.47
CA ARG A 59 21.30 2.97 -28.32
C ARG A 59 19.81 3.25 -28.20
N VAL A 60 19.38 3.87 -27.07
CA VAL A 60 18.06 4.43 -26.88
C VAL A 60 18.02 5.90 -27.29
N THR A 61 19.01 6.67 -26.81
CA THR A 61 19.26 8.05 -27.18
C THR A 61 20.77 8.29 -27.25
N ASP A 62 21.22 9.50 -27.54
CA ASP A 62 22.65 9.81 -27.55
C ASP A 62 23.30 9.59 -26.18
N ASN A 63 22.52 9.85 -25.09
CA ASN A 63 23.02 9.75 -23.71
C ASN A 63 22.62 8.45 -23.00
N TYR A 64 21.70 7.66 -23.54
CA TYR A 64 21.15 6.47 -22.89
C TYR A 64 21.34 5.20 -23.73
N ARG A 65 21.66 4.10 -23.04
CA ARG A 65 21.82 2.76 -23.61
C ARG A 65 20.90 1.78 -22.90
N ALA A 66 20.31 0.89 -23.68
CA ALA A 66 19.64 -0.31 -23.20
C ALA A 66 20.67 -1.41 -22.97
N VAL A 67 20.50 -2.17 -21.90
CA VAL A 67 21.22 -3.41 -21.62
C VAL A 67 20.23 -4.55 -21.80
N LEU A 68 20.58 -5.51 -22.67
CA LEU A 68 19.72 -6.62 -23.06
C LEU A 68 20.45 -7.95 -22.91
N ILE A 69 19.66 -9.02 -22.77
CA ILE A 69 20.11 -10.41 -22.86
C ILE A 69 19.56 -11.02 -24.14
N ALA A 70 20.43 -11.54 -25.00
CA ALA A 70 20.03 -12.32 -26.15
C ALA A 70 19.92 -13.80 -25.73
N ALA A 71 18.72 -14.34 -25.83
CA ALA A 71 18.40 -15.70 -25.43
C ALA A 71 17.88 -16.49 -26.63
N GLY A 72 18.71 -17.34 -27.14
CA GLY A 72 18.37 -18.26 -28.24
C GLY A 72 18.18 -17.57 -29.60
N GLU A 73 18.95 -17.96 -30.57
CA GLU A 73 18.72 -17.71 -32.00
C GLU A 73 18.26 -19.00 -32.61
N ASP A 74 16.96 -19.20 -32.77
CA ASP A 74 16.42 -20.20 -33.65
C ASP A 74 16.36 -19.64 -35.08
N SER A 75 16.34 -20.47 -36.09
CA SER A 75 16.39 -20.05 -37.50
C SER A 75 15.28 -19.09 -37.93
N GLU A 76 14.22 -18.92 -37.13
CA GLU A 76 13.06 -18.09 -37.45
C GLU A 76 12.78 -16.99 -36.38
N THR A 77 13.25 -17.14 -35.11
CA THR A 77 12.94 -16.21 -34.02
C THR A 77 14.17 -15.88 -33.19
N SER A 78 14.31 -14.61 -32.81
CA SER A 78 15.29 -14.12 -31.82
C SER A 78 14.55 -13.54 -30.64
N THR A 79 14.97 -13.89 -29.42
CA THR A 79 14.39 -13.35 -28.17
C THR A 79 15.40 -12.48 -27.45
N LEU A 80 15.01 -11.24 -27.18
CA LEU A 80 15.81 -10.25 -26.45
C LEU A 80 15.10 -9.85 -25.16
N TYR A 81 15.77 -9.96 -24.01
CA TYR A 81 15.26 -9.50 -22.73
C TYR A 81 15.88 -8.15 -22.37
N LEU A 82 15.05 -7.12 -22.25
CA LEU A 82 15.46 -5.80 -21.79
C LEU A 82 15.66 -5.83 -20.28
N VAL A 83 16.87 -5.52 -19.82
CA VAL A 83 17.27 -5.63 -18.40
C VAL A 83 17.39 -4.26 -17.73
N ALA A 84 17.91 -3.26 -18.45
CA ALA A 84 18.05 -1.91 -17.93
C ALA A 84 18.16 -0.89 -19.06
N VAL A 85 17.84 0.38 -18.74
CA VAL A 85 18.22 1.55 -19.56
C VAL A 85 18.92 2.54 -18.64
N LYS A 86 20.20 2.84 -18.95
CA LYS A 86 21.07 3.68 -18.13
C LYS A 86 21.80 4.71 -19.00
N LYS A 87 22.45 5.69 -18.38
CA LYS A 87 23.37 6.59 -19.09
C LYS A 87 24.47 5.78 -19.77
N HIS A 88 25.05 6.35 -20.82
CA HIS A 88 25.99 5.65 -21.70
C HIS A 88 27.05 4.84 -20.93
N ASP A 89 27.81 5.49 -20.05
CA ASP A 89 28.92 4.85 -19.34
C ASP A 89 28.42 3.90 -18.26
N ASP A 90 27.37 4.29 -17.51
CA ASP A 90 26.73 3.47 -16.49
C ASP A 90 26.14 2.17 -17.07
N ALA A 91 25.65 2.21 -18.33
CA ALA A 91 25.12 1.03 -19.00
C ALA A 91 26.20 -0.02 -19.31
N TYR A 92 27.40 0.44 -19.73
CA TYR A 92 28.53 -0.48 -19.97
C TYR A 92 29.09 -1.04 -18.67
N GLU A 93 29.20 -0.22 -17.66
CA GLU A 93 29.59 -0.67 -16.32
C GLU A 93 28.62 -1.71 -15.77
N TYR A 94 27.32 -1.42 -15.84
CA TYR A 94 26.27 -2.34 -15.39
C TYR A 94 26.29 -3.65 -16.18
N ALA A 95 26.41 -3.57 -17.51
CA ALA A 95 26.51 -4.75 -18.38
C ALA A 95 27.70 -5.65 -18.03
N SER A 96 28.80 -5.09 -17.52
CA SER A 96 29.97 -5.86 -17.11
C SER A 96 29.79 -6.61 -15.79
N LYS A 97 28.81 -6.21 -14.95
CA LYS A 97 28.52 -6.81 -13.64
C LYS A 97 27.49 -7.93 -13.73
N LEU A 98 26.70 -7.95 -14.80
CA LEU A 98 25.63 -8.94 -14.99
C LEU A 98 26.18 -10.33 -15.24
N THR A 99 25.66 -11.28 -14.48
CA THR A 99 25.88 -12.72 -14.66
C THR A 99 24.59 -13.40 -15.03
N LEU A 100 24.60 -14.15 -16.12
CA LEU A 100 23.51 -15.03 -16.56
C LEU A 100 24.00 -16.47 -16.48
N GLN A 101 23.28 -17.30 -15.76
CA GLN A 101 23.62 -18.71 -15.59
C GLN A 101 22.38 -19.59 -15.58
N VAL A 102 22.57 -20.86 -15.83
CA VAL A 102 21.55 -21.88 -15.58
C VAL A 102 21.82 -22.50 -14.20
N ASN A 103 20.83 -22.45 -13.32
CA ASN A 103 20.94 -23.05 -12.00
C ASN A 103 21.05 -24.58 -12.13
N PRO A 104 22.14 -25.20 -11.66
CA PRO A 104 22.38 -26.63 -11.86
C PRO A 104 21.41 -27.52 -11.06
N LYS A 105 20.68 -26.96 -10.10
CA LYS A 105 19.73 -27.70 -9.26
C LYS A 105 18.29 -27.59 -9.76
N THR A 106 17.88 -26.38 -10.12
CA THR A 106 16.51 -26.11 -10.57
C THR A 106 16.36 -26.11 -12.09
N GLY A 107 17.46 -26.02 -12.82
CA GLY A 107 17.49 -25.87 -14.27
C GLY A 107 16.97 -24.52 -14.78
N ALA A 108 16.67 -23.58 -13.91
CA ALA A 108 16.16 -22.26 -14.27
C ALA A 108 17.28 -21.31 -14.71
N ALA A 109 16.97 -20.41 -15.65
CA ALA A 109 17.85 -19.30 -16.00
C ALA A 109 17.79 -18.24 -14.90
N GLU A 110 18.94 -17.77 -14.47
CA GLU A 110 19.10 -16.78 -13.39
C GLU A 110 19.99 -15.63 -13.87
N LEU A 111 19.51 -14.41 -13.68
CA LEU A 111 20.23 -13.17 -13.97
C LEU A 111 20.37 -12.33 -12.69
N PHE A 112 21.56 -11.88 -12.39
CA PHE A 112 21.84 -11.08 -11.20
C PHE A 112 23.12 -10.22 -11.35
N ASP A 113 23.26 -9.23 -10.48
CA ASP A 113 24.49 -8.42 -10.37
C ASP A 113 25.44 -9.10 -9.39
N SER A 114 26.49 -9.73 -9.92
CA SER A 114 27.45 -10.47 -9.10
C SER A 114 28.26 -9.59 -8.15
N LEU A 115 28.55 -8.33 -8.51
CA LEU A 115 29.28 -7.42 -7.62
C LEU A 115 28.41 -6.95 -6.47
N ALA A 116 27.12 -6.66 -6.72
CA ALA A 116 26.20 -6.31 -5.66
C ALA A 116 26.02 -7.46 -4.65
N LEU A 117 26.05 -8.71 -5.13
CA LEU A 117 26.00 -9.89 -4.26
C LEU A 117 27.26 -10.02 -3.41
N ASP A 118 28.44 -9.86 -4.00
CA ASP A 118 29.73 -9.90 -3.28
C ASP A 118 29.77 -8.81 -2.19
N GLU A 119 29.37 -7.58 -2.52
CA GLU A 119 29.32 -6.46 -1.56
C GLU A 119 28.33 -6.73 -0.40
N ALA A 120 27.16 -7.31 -0.69
CA ALA A 120 26.17 -7.66 0.33
C ALA A 120 26.69 -8.75 1.29
N VAL A 121 27.38 -9.75 0.76
CA VAL A 121 28.00 -10.83 1.54
C VAL A 121 29.16 -10.30 2.39
N ASP A 122 30.04 -9.44 1.84
CA ASP A 122 31.14 -8.83 2.58
C ASP A 122 30.65 -7.93 3.71
N LYS A 123 29.59 -7.15 3.47
CA LYS A 123 28.94 -6.36 4.51
C LYS A 123 28.38 -7.25 5.63
N ALA A 124 27.75 -8.36 5.28
CA ALA A 124 27.27 -9.34 6.25
C ALA A 124 28.39 -9.91 7.14
N ARG A 125 29.55 -10.21 6.54
CA ARG A 125 30.74 -10.66 7.28
C ARG A 125 31.25 -9.61 8.27
N GLN A 126 31.24 -8.33 7.90
CA GLN A 126 31.67 -7.24 8.78
C GLN A 126 30.72 -7.03 9.96
N VAL A 127 29.42 -7.11 9.73
CA VAL A 127 28.39 -7.01 10.80
C VAL A 127 28.52 -8.17 11.80
N GLN A 128 28.77 -9.38 11.34
CA GLN A 128 28.96 -10.56 12.20
C GLN A 128 30.15 -10.46 13.15
N GLN A 129 31.26 -9.84 12.75
CA GLN A 129 32.43 -9.64 13.60
C GLN A 129 32.16 -8.73 14.81
N SER A 130 31.07 -7.97 14.78
CA SER A 130 30.69 -7.03 15.85
C SER A 130 29.60 -7.53 16.80
N THR A 131 28.97 -8.70 16.55
CA THR A 131 27.79 -9.17 17.29
C THR A 131 27.79 -10.69 17.59
N ASP A 132 28.58 -11.12 18.54
CA ASP A 132 28.75 -12.56 18.91
C ASP A 132 27.58 -13.21 19.68
N THR A 133 26.47 -12.51 19.96
CA THR A 133 25.43 -12.99 20.93
C THR A 133 23.99 -13.00 20.40
N VAL A 134 23.71 -12.70 19.15
CA VAL A 134 22.34 -12.61 18.62
C VAL A 134 21.98 -13.91 17.89
N LYS A 135 20.76 -14.43 18.13
CA LYS A 135 20.26 -15.65 17.50
C LYS A 135 20.08 -15.45 15.99
N PRO A 136 20.58 -16.36 15.14
CA PRO A 136 20.39 -16.31 13.69
C PRO A 136 18.90 -16.32 13.30
N LEU A 137 18.58 -15.59 12.22
CA LEU A 137 17.22 -15.56 11.65
C LEU A 137 16.86 -16.88 10.97
N MET A 138 17.84 -17.58 10.37
CA MET A 138 17.63 -18.88 9.76
C MET A 138 17.29 -19.92 10.82
N PRO A 139 16.17 -20.67 10.71
CA PRO A 139 15.82 -21.71 11.65
C PRO A 139 16.91 -22.79 11.75
N ALA A 140 17.20 -23.26 12.96
CA ALA A 140 18.25 -24.28 13.21
C ALA A 140 18.02 -25.58 12.43
N LYS A 141 16.76 -25.93 12.14
CA LYS A 141 16.38 -27.11 11.34
C LYS A 141 16.74 -27.01 9.86
N VAL A 142 16.99 -25.82 9.34
CA VAL A 142 17.42 -25.62 7.94
C VAL A 142 18.92 -25.80 7.87
N SER A 143 19.40 -26.78 7.12
CA SER A 143 20.82 -27.04 6.92
C SER A 143 21.39 -26.17 5.78
N GLN A 144 22.72 -26.11 5.69
CA GLN A 144 23.40 -25.48 4.54
C GLN A 144 23.04 -26.19 3.24
N LYS A 145 22.93 -27.52 3.25
CA LYS A 145 22.54 -28.33 2.09
C LYS A 145 21.13 -28.00 1.59
N ASP A 146 20.24 -27.58 2.48
CA ASP A 146 18.89 -27.17 2.07
C ASP A 146 18.93 -25.87 1.28
N LEU A 147 19.83 -24.93 1.58
CA LEU A 147 20.07 -23.74 0.81
C LEU A 147 20.74 -24.04 -0.54
N GLU A 148 21.76 -24.90 -0.54
CA GLU A 148 22.47 -25.36 -1.73
C GLU A 148 21.55 -26.13 -2.71
N ARG A 149 20.49 -26.78 -2.22
CA ARG A 149 19.46 -27.43 -3.02
C ARG A 149 18.76 -26.46 -3.97
N PHE A 150 18.62 -25.19 -3.57
CA PHE A 150 18.05 -24.13 -4.42
C PHE A 150 19.08 -23.42 -5.29
N GLY A 151 20.34 -23.87 -5.30
CA GLY A 151 21.43 -23.30 -6.08
C GLY A 151 22.17 -22.18 -5.39
N VAL A 152 21.91 -21.91 -4.11
CA VAL A 152 22.70 -20.91 -3.35
C VAL A 152 24.11 -21.45 -3.18
N GLU A 153 25.12 -20.64 -3.53
CA GLU A 153 26.52 -21.03 -3.38
C GLU A 153 26.89 -21.31 -1.92
N SER A 154 27.75 -22.31 -1.70
CA SER A 154 28.12 -22.83 -0.37
C SER A 154 28.57 -21.73 0.59
N GLU A 155 29.36 -20.79 0.12
CA GLU A 155 29.89 -19.66 0.90
C GLU A 155 28.76 -18.69 1.34
N ILE A 156 27.83 -18.40 0.43
CA ILE A 156 26.67 -17.56 0.72
C ILE A 156 25.72 -18.26 1.67
N ALA A 157 25.50 -19.56 1.46
CA ALA A 157 24.68 -20.38 2.34
C ALA A 157 25.22 -20.42 3.78
N GLU A 158 26.55 -20.49 3.96
CA GLU A 158 27.17 -20.40 5.27
C GLU A 158 26.94 -19.03 5.93
N GLN A 159 27.04 -17.93 5.17
CA GLN A 159 26.76 -16.58 5.69
C GLN A 159 25.30 -16.42 6.09
N LEU A 160 24.36 -16.84 5.25
CA LEU A 160 22.92 -16.79 5.53
C LEU A 160 22.52 -17.53 6.81
N LYS A 161 23.23 -18.60 7.15
CA LYS A 161 23.04 -19.34 8.42
C LYS A 161 23.43 -18.53 9.64
N LYS A 162 24.25 -17.50 9.50
CA LYS A 162 24.78 -16.69 10.59
C LYS A 162 24.09 -15.33 10.71
N VAL A 163 23.37 -14.88 9.69
CA VAL A 163 22.68 -13.58 9.66
C VAL A 163 21.65 -13.51 10.80
N SER A 164 21.75 -12.44 11.61
CA SER A 164 20.92 -12.21 12.79
C SER A 164 20.00 -10.99 12.72
N ASP A 165 20.18 -10.12 11.69
CA ASP A 165 19.38 -8.92 11.48
C ASP A 165 18.70 -8.92 10.10
N GLU A 166 17.52 -8.29 10.05
CA GLU A 166 16.68 -8.29 8.85
C GLU A 166 17.29 -7.45 7.71
N ASP A 167 18.02 -6.35 8.01
CA ASP A 167 18.59 -5.46 6.99
C ASP A 167 19.73 -6.17 6.21
N THR A 168 20.57 -6.91 6.92
CA THR A 168 21.62 -7.73 6.30
C THR A 168 21.03 -8.86 5.48
N LEU A 169 20.00 -9.55 6.00
CA LEU A 169 19.29 -10.59 5.25
C LEU A 169 18.68 -10.04 3.96
N GLU A 170 18.00 -8.90 4.05
CA GLU A 170 17.36 -8.26 2.90
C GLU A 170 18.39 -7.85 1.84
N SER A 171 19.55 -7.34 2.27
CA SER A 171 20.64 -6.96 1.35
C SER A 171 21.13 -8.15 0.54
N ILE A 172 21.35 -9.31 1.18
CA ILE A 172 21.80 -10.54 0.49
C ILE A 172 20.68 -11.06 -0.42
N VAL A 173 19.47 -11.17 0.09
CA VAL A 173 18.33 -11.73 -0.65
C VAL A 173 17.99 -10.91 -1.89
N THR A 174 18.12 -9.58 -1.83
CA THR A 174 17.88 -8.68 -2.97
C THR A 174 18.95 -8.83 -4.05
N ALA A 175 20.19 -9.15 -3.66
CA ALA A 175 21.28 -9.35 -4.59
C ALA A 175 21.34 -10.77 -5.18
N LEU A 176 20.73 -11.75 -4.52
CA LEU A 176 20.59 -13.12 -5.05
C LEU A 176 19.66 -13.16 -6.29
N PRO A 177 19.83 -14.16 -7.17
CA PRO A 177 18.79 -14.48 -8.16
C PRO A 177 17.40 -14.59 -7.53
N SER A 178 16.36 -14.05 -8.16
CA SER A 178 15.01 -13.96 -7.59
C SER A 178 14.45 -15.28 -7.07
N SER A 179 14.77 -16.40 -7.74
CA SER A 179 14.40 -17.76 -7.33
C SER A 179 15.06 -18.18 -6.02
N GLN A 180 16.37 -17.94 -5.90
CA GLN A 180 17.16 -18.26 -4.72
C GLN A 180 16.78 -17.36 -3.52
N GLY A 181 16.63 -16.04 -3.76
CA GLY A 181 16.17 -15.10 -2.75
C GLY A 181 14.81 -15.46 -2.18
N SER A 182 13.87 -15.88 -3.04
CA SER A 182 12.55 -16.37 -2.61
C SER A 182 12.64 -17.63 -1.76
N ALA A 183 13.49 -18.59 -2.14
CA ALA A 183 13.70 -19.79 -1.36
C ALA A 183 14.29 -19.48 0.02
N VAL A 184 15.32 -18.64 0.09
CA VAL A 184 15.95 -18.21 1.35
C VAL A 184 14.92 -17.59 2.29
N LEU A 185 14.09 -16.67 1.80
CA LEU A 185 13.05 -16.04 2.59
C LEU A 185 12.04 -17.07 3.13
N ASP A 186 11.57 -17.97 2.28
CA ASP A 186 10.62 -19.00 2.67
C ASP A 186 11.18 -19.93 3.78
N LEU A 187 12.47 -20.27 3.70
CA LEU A 187 13.16 -21.06 4.71
C LEU A 187 13.35 -20.29 6.02
N VAL A 188 13.81 -19.03 5.96
CA VAL A 188 13.96 -18.16 7.14
C VAL A 188 12.66 -18.07 7.94
N TYR A 189 11.57 -18.02 7.23
CA TYR A 189 10.27 -17.86 7.87
C TYR A 189 9.56 -19.18 8.21
N GLY A 190 10.23 -20.28 8.08
CA GLY A 190 9.86 -21.53 8.71
C GLY A 190 9.14 -22.54 7.83
N LYS A 191 9.02 -22.31 6.50
CA LYS A 191 8.63 -23.40 5.58
C LYS A 191 9.65 -24.53 5.63
N SER A 192 9.21 -25.74 5.38
CA SER A 192 10.15 -26.85 5.20
C SER A 192 10.84 -26.76 3.83
N PRO A 193 12.09 -27.24 3.68
CA PRO A 193 12.77 -27.28 2.39
C PRO A 193 11.96 -27.99 1.30
N ASP A 194 11.21 -29.02 1.64
CA ASP A 194 10.39 -29.78 0.68
C ASP A 194 9.15 -28.98 0.24
N ASP A 195 8.51 -28.23 1.13
CA ASP A 195 7.40 -27.33 0.76
C ASP A 195 7.89 -26.20 -0.15
N VAL A 196 9.07 -25.63 0.14
CA VAL A 196 9.68 -24.59 -0.69
C VAL A 196 10.01 -25.15 -2.08
N TRP A 197 10.56 -26.36 -2.14
CA TRP A 197 10.85 -27.02 -3.40
C TRP A 197 9.59 -27.26 -4.23
N ALA A 198 8.55 -27.82 -3.63
CA ALA A 198 7.27 -28.06 -4.30
C ALA A 198 6.58 -26.78 -4.80
N ASP A 199 6.74 -25.64 -4.07
CA ASP A 199 6.18 -24.36 -4.47
C ASP A 199 6.95 -23.67 -5.61
N LEU A 200 8.28 -23.89 -5.71
CA LEU A 200 9.15 -23.24 -6.70
C LEU A 200 9.42 -24.11 -7.92
N VAL A 201 9.58 -25.41 -7.73
CA VAL A 201 9.94 -26.37 -8.80
C VAL A 201 8.70 -27.18 -9.15
N VAL A 202 7.92 -26.68 -10.10
CA VAL A 202 6.65 -27.31 -10.54
C VAL A 202 6.91 -28.62 -11.28
N ASP A 203 8.02 -28.68 -12.06
CA ASP A 203 8.46 -29.85 -12.82
C ASP A 203 9.82 -30.28 -12.29
N GLU A 204 9.93 -31.53 -11.83
CA GLU A 204 11.22 -32.09 -11.41
C GLU A 204 12.25 -31.91 -12.54
N PRO A 205 13.36 -31.21 -12.26
CA PRO A 205 14.41 -31.08 -13.26
C PRO A 205 15.07 -32.44 -13.44
N GLY A 206 14.90 -33.05 -14.59
CA GLY A 206 15.70 -34.22 -14.97
C GLY A 206 17.20 -33.88 -14.99
N GLU A 207 17.97 -34.49 -15.84
CA GLU A 207 19.37 -34.11 -16.08
C GLU A 207 19.39 -32.65 -16.60
N VAL A 208 20.03 -31.73 -15.84
CA VAL A 208 20.10 -30.30 -16.19
C VAL A 208 21.31 -30.05 -17.06
N ASP A 209 21.09 -29.65 -18.33
CA ASP A 209 22.15 -29.10 -19.16
C ASP A 209 22.33 -27.61 -18.86
N VAL A 210 23.45 -27.27 -18.21
CA VAL A 210 23.78 -25.91 -17.84
C VAL A 210 24.17 -24.99 -19.00
N GLU A 211 24.43 -25.59 -20.18
CA GLU A 211 24.75 -24.83 -21.40
C GLU A 211 23.49 -24.50 -22.22
N ASP A 212 22.36 -25.23 -22.02
CA ASP A 212 21.11 -24.99 -22.71
C ASP A 212 20.28 -23.88 -22.04
N LEU A 213 20.66 -22.65 -22.34
CA LEU A 213 19.94 -21.46 -21.87
C LEU A 213 18.52 -21.38 -22.43
N SER A 214 18.28 -21.88 -23.65
CA SER A 214 16.97 -21.83 -24.30
C SER A 214 15.96 -22.69 -23.53
N ALA A 215 16.33 -23.93 -23.22
CA ALA A 215 15.51 -24.82 -22.40
C ALA A 215 15.32 -24.23 -20.96
N ALA A 216 16.37 -23.67 -20.38
CA ALA A 216 16.31 -23.07 -19.06
C ALA A 216 15.30 -21.91 -18.99
N LEU A 217 15.25 -21.02 -19.98
CA LEU A 217 14.32 -19.89 -20.06
C LEU A 217 12.86 -20.32 -20.23
N GLN A 218 12.60 -21.51 -20.79
CA GLN A 218 11.24 -22.03 -20.93
C GLN A 218 10.68 -22.61 -19.62
N ARG A 219 11.51 -22.84 -18.60
CA ARG A 219 11.05 -23.38 -17.33
C ARG A 219 10.12 -22.42 -16.59
N PRO A 220 9.07 -22.94 -15.92
CA PRO A 220 8.13 -22.10 -15.17
C PRO A 220 8.81 -21.14 -14.16
N LEU A 221 9.88 -21.60 -13.53
CA LEU A 221 10.64 -20.81 -12.54
C LEU A 221 11.35 -19.61 -13.20
N SER A 222 11.92 -19.78 -14.38
CA SER A 222 12.55 -18.68 -15.15
C SER A 222 11.51 -17.65 -15.60
N ARG A 223 10.31 -18.10 -15.99
CA ARG A 223 9.22 -17.22 -16.43
C ARG A 223 8.71 -16.29 -15.33
N LEU A 224 9.08 -16.52 -14.07
CA LEU A 224 8.77 -15.59 -12.97
C LEU A 224 9.59 -14.29 -13.06
N SER A 225 10.81 -14.35 -13.60
CA SER A 225 11.71 -13.19 -13.75
C SER A 225 11.74 -12.62 -15.17
N PHE A 226 11.25 -13.38 -16.16
CA PHE A 226 11.25 -13.02 -17.57
C PHE A 226 9.82 -12.96 -18.09
N THR A 227 9.29 -11.75 -18.27
CA THR A 227 7.89 -11.54 -18.67
C THR A 227 7.76 -11.35 -20.17
N SER A 228 6.85 -12.09 -20.82
CA SER A 228 6.55 -11.95 -22.24
C SER A 228 5.68 -10.72 -22.53
N PHE A 229 5.94 -10.08 -23.65
CA PHE A 229 5.26 -8.89 -24.12
C PHE A 229 4.83 -9.05 -25.59
N ASP A 230 3.54 -8.91 -25.88
CA ASP A 230 2.94 -9.10 -27.22
C ASP A 230 2.27 -7.79 -27.71
N GLY A 231 3.02 -6.72 -27.94
CA GLY A 231 2.51 -5.49 -28.55
C GLY A 231 3.16 -5.23 -29.90
N GLU A 232 2.38 -4.99 -30.95
CA GLU A 232 2.89 -4.80 -32.32
C GLU A 232 3.16 -3.34 -32.67
N ASN A 233 2.66 -2.35 -31.89
CA ASN A 233 2.85 -0.93 -32.14
C ASN A 233 3.04 -0.10 -30.86
N GLU A 234 3.48 1.17 -31.02
CA GLU A 234 3.82 2.06 -29.89
C GLU A 234 2.62 2.36 -28.99
N ASP A 235 1.40 2.43 -29.51
CA ASP A 235 0.18 2.70 -28.74
C ASP A 235 -0.26 1.47 -27.96
N GLU A 236 -0.11 0.25 -28.50
CA GLU A 236 -0.31 -1.00 -27.79
C GLU A 236 0.75 -1.20 -26.72
N LEU A 237 2.02 -0.87 -27.03
CA LEU A 237 3.12 -0.89 -26.10
C LEU A 237 2.87 0.10 -24.94
N ARG A 238 2.42 1.29 -25.27
CA ARG A 238 2.03 2.29 -24.29
C ARG A 238 0.83 1.85 -23.47
N ALA A 239 -0.23 1.33 -24.11
CA ALA A 239 -1.41 0.82 -23.43
C ALA A 239 -1.10 -0.38 -22.53
N VAL A 240 -0.14 -1.22 -22.90
CA VAL A 240 0.33 -2.34 -22.07
C VAL A 240 1.26 -1.84 -20.97
N LEU A 241 2.18 -0.95 -21.22
CA LEU A 241 3.02 -0.36 -20.17
C LEU A 241 2.21 0.57 -19.25
N GLU A 242 1.24 1.32 -19.73
CA GLU A 242 0.31 2.12 -18.95
C GLU A 242 -0.82 1.26 -18.35
N GLY A 243 -1.32 0.26 -19.04
CA GLY A 243 -2.32 -0.70 -18.56
C GLY A 243 -1.72 -1.86 -17.76
N ASP A 244 -0.55 -2.35 -18.10
CA ASP A 244 0.24 -3.27 -17.27
C ASP A 244 0.87 -2.54 -16.09
N PHE A 245 0.97 -1.22 -16.11
CA PHE A 245 1.20 -0.45 -14.90
C PHE A 245 0.08 -0.66 -13.88
N ALA A 246 -1.17 -0.73 -14.30
CA ALA A 246 -2.27 -1.16 -13.44
C ALA A 246 -2.13 -2.64 -13.06
N LYS A 247 -1.62 -3.50 -13.94
CA LYS A 247 -1.30 -4.90 -13.64
C LYS A 247 -0.04 -5.04 -12.79
N TRP A 248 0.93 -4.14 -12.94
CA TRP A 248 2.15 -4.09 -12.13
C TRP A 248 1.92 -3.50 -10.74
N ARG A 249 0.93 -2.66 -10.56
CA ARG A 249 0.40 -2.33 -9.21
C ARG A 249 0.04 -3.58 -8.42
N VAL A 250 0.00 -4.71 -9.09
CA VAL A 250 -0.39 -6.00 -8.55
C VAL A 250 0.78 -6.98 -8.46
N TRP A 251 1.99 -6.59 -8.86
CA TRP A 251 3.20 -7.40 -8.67
C TRP A 251 3.64 -7.38 -7.21
N LEU A 252 4.04 -8.55 -6.70
CA LEU A 252 4.52 -8.72 -5.33
C LEU A 252 6.05 -8.85 -5.31
N HIS A 253 6.70 -7.95 -4.57
CA HIS A 253 8.06 -8.16 -4.11
C HIS A 253 8.15 -9.51 -3.35
N PRO A 254 9.30 -10.21 -3.31
CA PRO A 254 9.44 -11.52 -2.65
C PRO A 254 8.86 -11.57 -1.23
N LEU A 255 9.14 -10.56 -0.39
CA LEU A 255 8.56 -10.46 0.96
C LEU A 255 7.01 -10.34 0.94
N GLN A 256 6.47 -9.49 0.06
CA GLN A 256 5.02 -9.33 -0.08
C GLN A 256 4.37 -10.62 -0.58
N ARG A 257 4.98 -11.29 -1.57
CA ARG A 257 4.51 -12.58 -2.11
C ARG A 257 4.39 -13.60 -0.99
N LYS A 258 5.43 -13.70 -0.18
CA LYS A 258 5.45 -14.61 0.95
C LYS A 258 4.33 -14.34 1.95
N LEU A 259 4.14 -13.09 2.36
CA LEU A 259 3.07 -12.72 3.28
C LEU A 259 1.70 -13.04 2.69
N ALA A 260 1.53 -12.80 1.39
CA ALA A 260 0.29 -13.05 0.67
C ALA A 260 -0.02 -14.56 0.49
N THR A 261 1.00 -15.41 0.28
CA THR A 261 0.80 -16.83 -0.06
C THR A 261 1.16 -17.80 1.08
N HIS A 262 1.45 -17.29 2.27
CA HIS A 262 1.72 -18.13 3.43
C HIS A 262 0.51 -19.03 3.77
N LYS A 263 0.76 -20.32 3.98
CA LYS A 263 -0.26 -21.30 4.36
C LYS A 263 -0.37 -21.38 5.89
N GLY A 264 -1.54 -21.11 6.43
CA GLY A 264 -1.87 -21.44 7.82
C GLY A 264 -1.25 -20.49 8.85
N TRP A 265 -1.50 -19.18 8.78
CA TRP A 265 -1.29 -18.31 9.94
C TRP A 265 -2.15 -18.80 11.09
N ASN A 266 -1.54 -19.01 12.26
CA ASN A 266 -2.29 -19.42 13.45
C ASN A 266 -3.10 -18.24 14.02
N GLY A 267 -4.22 -17.92 13.39
CA GLY A 267 -5.10 -16.78 13.71
C GLY A 267 -4.78 -15.50 12.94
N PRO A 268 -5.19 -14.33 13.46
CA PRO A 268 -5.02 -13.04 12.79
C PRO A 268 -3.55 -12.71 12.50
N PHE A 269 -3.28 -12.18 11.30
CA PHE A 269 -1.96 -11.71 10.91
C PHE A 269 -2.01 -10.27 10.43
N ARG A 270 -1.01 -9.46 10.79
CA ARG A 270 -0.96 -8.03 10.48
C ARG A 270 0.26 -7.68 9.63
N VAL A 271 0.04 -6.83 8.62
CA VAL A 271 1.11 -6.21 7.82
C VAL A 271 1.04 -4.70 7.99
N THR A 272 2.13 -4.11 8.48
CA THR A 272 2.28 -2.66 8.60
C THR A 272 3.28 -2.13 7.58
N GLY A 273 3.41 -0.82 7.48
CA GLY A 273 4.39 -0.16 6.62
C GLY A 273 3.92 1.23 6.19
N GLY A 274 4.84 2.08 5.77
CA GLY A 274 4.55 3.43 5.32
C GLY A 274 3.71 3.49 4.03
N ALA A 275 3.40 4.71 3.60
CA ALA A 275 2.75 4.94 2.30
C ALA A 275 3.57 4.30 1.17
N GLY A 276 2.91 3.76 0.15
CA GLY A 276 3.57 3.24 -1.05
C GLY A 276 4.31 1.90 -0.90
N THR A 277 4.26 1.24 0.26
CA THR A 277 4.95 -0.04 0.49
C THR A 277 4.21 -1.28 -0.06
N GLY A 278 3.08 -1.11 -0.77
CA GLY A 278 2.34 -2.19 -1.41
C GLY A 278 1.47 -3.04 -0.47
N LYS A 279 1.05 -2.50 0.66
CA LYS A 279 0.13 -3.17 1.61
C LYS A 279 -1.15 -3.66 0.96
N THR A 280 -1.86 -2.78 0.24
CA THR A 280 -3.11 -3.09 -0.48
C THR A 280 -2.88 -4.21 -1.50
N VAL A 281 -1.77 -4.15 -2.25
CA VAL A 281 -1.39 -5.18 -3.23
C VAL A 281 -1.19 -6.52 -2.53
N THR A 282 -0.47 -6.54 -1.41
CA THR A 282 -0.27 -7.74 -0.59
C THR A 282 -1.62 -8.32 -0.12
N ALA A 283 -2.54 -7.46 0.32
CA ALA A 283 -3.88 -7.84 0.76
C ALA A 283 -4.72 -8.45 -0.39
N ILE A 284 -4.68 -7.87 -1.60
CA ILE A 284 -5.38 -8.38 -2.79
C ILE A 284 -4.89 -9.78 -3.15
N HIS A 285 -3.56 -9.98 -3.16
CA HIS A 285 -3.00 -11.30 -3.42
C HIS A 285 -3.32 -12.31 -2.31
N ARG A 286 -3.39 -11.84 -1.05
CA ARG A 286 -3.82 -12.69 0.08
C ARG A 286 -5.25 -13.16 -0.12
N ALA A 287 -6.17 -12.27 -0.46
CA ALA A 287 -7.56 -12.63 -0.74
C ALA A 287 -7.69 -13.64 -1.88
N ARG A 288 -6.94 -13.41 -2.97
CA ARG A 288 -6.86 -14.38 -4.09
C ARG A 288 -6.33 -15.74 -3.65
N PHE A 289 -5.27 -15.76 -2.84
CA PHE A 289 -4.68 -16.99 -2.33
C PHE A 289 -5.67 -17.75 -1.46
N LEU A 290 -6.29 -17.08 -0.48
CA LEU A 290 -7.29 -17.69 0.41
C LEU A 290 -8.50 -18.24 -0.38
N ALA A 291 -9.00 -17.48 -1.36
CA ALA A 291 -10.12 -17.92 -2.21
C ALA A 291 -9.79 -19.20 -3.01
N ARG A 292 -8.53 -19.40 -3.40
CA ARG A 292 -8.06 -20.63 -4.07
C ARG A 292 -7.94 -21.83 -3.14
N GLN A 293 -7.77 -21.56 -1.82
CA GLN A 293 -7.67 -22.62 -0.81
C GLN A 293 -9.03 -23.13 -0.34
N LEU A 294 -10.12 -22.35 -0.57
CA LEU A 294 -11.45 -22.78 -0.22
C LEU A 294 -11.85 -24.04 -0.98
N ASP A 295 -12.35 -25.05 -0.28
CA ASP A 295 -12.78 -26.30 -0.87
C ASP A 295 -13.87 -26.08 -1.93
N SER A 296 -13.76 -26.76 -3.05
CA SER A 296 -14.76 -26.71 -4.11
C SER A 296 -16.11 -27.30 -3.69
N GLN A 297 -16.13 -28.15 -2.65
CA GLN A 297 -17.36 -28.74 -2.10
C GLN A 297 -18.12 -27.78 -1.19
N GLU A 298 -17.44 -26.75 -0.63
CA GLU A 298 -18.04 -25.69 0.18
C GLU A 298 -18.39 -24.46 -0.69
N ALA A 299 -19.28 -24.60 -1.65
CA ALA A 299 -19.59 -23.55 -2.63
C ALA A 299 -20.07 -22.22 -2.03
N ALA A 300 -20.65 -22.24 -0.83
CA ALA A 300 -21.16 -21.05 -0.13
C ALA A 300 -20.06 -20.26 0.64
N THR A 301 -18.86 -20.83 0.82
CA THR A 301 -17.82 -20.21 1.64
C THR A 301 -17.05 -19.14 0.86
N LYS A 302 -16.80 -17.98 1.49
CA LYS A 302 -16.20 -16.80 0.86
C LYS A 302 -15.10 -16.17 1.69
N VAL A 303 -14.26 -15.39 1.01
CA VAL A 303 -13.32 -14.42 1.59
C VAL A 303 -13.97 -13.05 1.54
N LEU A 304 -14.08 -12.37 2.67
CA LEU A 304 -14.44 -10.95 2.72
C LEU A 304 -13.18 -10.12 2.51
N PHE A 305 -13.21 -9.21 1.54
CA PHE A 305 -12.25 -8.11 1.46
C PHE A 305 -12.95 -6.81 1.83
N THR A 306 -12.50 -6.15 2.89
CA THR A 306 -13.13 -4.91 3.34
C THR A 306 -12.13 -3.77 3.50
N THR A 307 -12.62 -2.57 3.28
CA THR A 307 -11.88 -1.32 3.43
C THR A 307 -12.80 -0.20 3.91
N PHE A 308 -12.23 0.95 4.27
CA PHE A 308 -12.98 2.05 4.85
C PHE A 308 -13.86 2.80 3.83
N THR A 309 -13.37 3.05 2.60
CA THR A 309 -14.09 3.87 1.61
C THR A 309 -14.69 3.06 0.46
N LYS A 310 -15.82 3.55 -0.11
CA LYS A 310 -16.47 2.93 -1.28
C LYS A 310 -15.59 2.96 -2.53
N ASN A 311 -14.87 4.07 -2.76
CA ASN A 311 -14.04 4.21 -3.94
C ASN A 311 -12.87 3.21 -3.90
N LEU A 312 -12.21 3.09 -2.74
CA LEU A 312 -11.13 2.11 -2.58
C LEU A 312 -11.64 0.67 -2.77
N ALA A 313 -12.84 0.34 -2.28
CA ALA A 313 -13.45 -0.97 -2.52
C ALA A 313 -13.65 -1.27 -4.01
N ARG A 314 -14.14 -0.28 -4.80
CA ARG A 314 -14.28 -0.42 -6.26
C ARG A 314 -12.93 -0.60 -6.97
N THR A 315 -11.92 0.18 -6.57
CA THR A 315 -10.56 0.04 -7.11
C THR A 315 -9.99 -1.35 -6.83
N ILE A 316 -10.14 -1.85 -5.60
CA ILE A 316 -9.71 -3.20 -5.20
C ILE A 316 -10.45 -4.27 -6.01
N GLU A 317 -11.76 -4.12 -6.18
CA GLU A 317 -12.56 -5.04 -6.98
C GLU A 317 -12.08 -5.08 -8.45
N SER A 318 -11.80 -3.93 -9.04
CA SER A 318 -11.23 -3.82 -10.39
C SER A 318 -9.87 -4.49 -10.50
N GLN A 319 -8.96 -4.23 -9.54
CA GLN A 319 -7.64 -4.86 -9.50
C GLN A 319 -7.74 -6.38 -9.31
N LEU A 320 -8.65 -6.85 -8.46
CA LEU A 320 -8.87 -8.27 -8.25
C LEU A 320 -9.40 -8.95 -9.52
N LYS A 321 -10.29 -8.29 -10.28
CA LYS A 321 -10.79 -8.76 -11.58
C LYS A 321 -9.67 -8.95 -12.60
N GLN A 322 -8.68 -8.08 -12.61
CA GLN A 322 -7.52 -8.19 -13.50
C GLN A 322 -6.60 -9.36 -13.12
N LEU A 323 -6.50 -9.68 -11.81
CA LEU A 323 -5.60 -10.69 -11.27
C LEU A 323 -6.17 -12.09 -11.23
N ALA A 324 -7.48 -12.20 -11.12
CA ALA A 324 -8.14 -13.44 -10.77
C ALA A 324 -9.13 -13.87 -11.85
N GLY A 325 -9.10 -15.13 -12.20
CA GLY A 325 -10.12 -15.72 -13.08
C GLY A 325 -11.51 -15.74 -12.40
N PRO A 326 -12.60 -15.95 -13.18
CA PRO A 326 -13.98 -15.89 -12.69
C PRO A 326 -14.22 -16.73 -11.42
N LYS A 327 -13.70 -17.95 -11.37
CA LYS A 327 -13.85 -18.87 -10.22
C LYS A 327 -13.35 -18.32 -8.89
N VAL A 328 -12.32 -17.47 -8.92
CA VAL A 328 -11.78 -16.82 -7.72
C VAL A 328 -12.64 -15.61 -7.34
N LEU A 329 -13.12 -14.86 -8.35
CA LEU A 329 -13.97 -13.70 -8.13
C LEU A 329 -15.29 -14.07 -7.44
N ASP A 330 -15.88 -15.20 -7.80
CA ASP A 330 -17.11 -15.69 -7.16
C ASP A 330 -16.93 -16.03 -5.67
N ARG A 331 -15.69 -16.21 -5.23
CA ARG A 331 -15.30 -16.54 -3.86
C ARG A 331 -14.79 -15.35 -3.03
N VAL A 332 -14.64 -14.17 -3.63
CA VAL A 332 -14.18 -12.96 -2.91
C VAL A 332 -15.26 -11.89 -2.98
N ASP A 333 -15.74 -11.48 -1.83
CA ASP A 333 -16.71 -10.38 -1.69
C ASP A 333 -15.97 -9.11 -1.28
N VAL A 334 -15.89 -8.13 -2.18
CA VAL A 334 -15.22 -6.84 -1.93
C VAL A 334 -16.26 -5.80 -1.55
N VAL A 335 -16.24 -5.34 -0.31
CA VAL A 335 -17.25 -4.40 0.20
C VAL A 335 -16.65 -3.43 1.21
N ASN A 336 -17.07 -2.17 1.21
CA ASN A 336 -16.69 -1.26 2.28
C ASN A 336 -17.43 -1.58 3.58
N ILE A 337 -16.81 -1.26 4.72
CA ILE A 337 -17.27 -1.69 6.05
C ILE A 337 -18.71 -1.24 6.39
N ASP A 338 -19.12 -0.04 5.97
CA ASP A 338 -20.46 0.47 6.21
C ASP A 338 -21.51 -0.27 5.39
N ALA A 339 -21.19 -0.66 4.14
CA ALA A 339 -22.08 -1.47 3.32
C ALA A 339 -22.22 -2.90 3.88
N LEU A 340 -21.12 -3.45 4.45
CA LEU A 340 -21.17 -4.71 5.17
C LEU A 340 -22.09 -4.62 6.38
N ALA A 341 -21.94 -3.60 7.22
CA ALA A 341 -22.81 -3.36 8.38
C ALA A 341 -24.27 -3.25 7.96
N ARG A 342 -24.55 -2.51 6.88
CA ARG A 342 -25.89 -2.38 6.33
C ARG A 342 -26.47 -3.73 5.88
N ARG A 343 -25.67 -4.55 5.19
CA ARG A 343 -26.07 -5.90 4.74
C ARG A 343 -26.52 -6.77 5.91
N VAL A 344 -25.73 -6.76 7.02
CA VAL A 344 -26.06 -7.51 8.23
C VAL A 344 -27.37 -7.02 8.85
N VAL A 345 -27.53 -5.72 9.07
CA VAL A 345 -28.74 -5.16 9.69
C VAL A 345 -29.95 -5.40 8.82
N THR A 346 -29.85 -5.27 7.50
CA THR A 346 -30.96 -5.45 6.57
C THR A 346 -31.25 -6.93 6.21
N ALA A 347 -30.57 -7.88 6.81
CA ALA A 347 -30.89 -9.31 6.66
C ALA A 347 -32.29 -9.64 7.20
N SER A 348 -32.80 -8.91 8.20
CA SER A 348 -34.16 -9.02 8.73
C SER A 348 -35.09 -7.96 8.11
N ASP A 349 -36.39 -8.26 8.07
CA ASP A 349 -37.43 -7.31 7.61
C ASP A 349 -37.48 -6.06 8.48
N ALA A 350 -37.39 -6.23 9.80
CA ALA A 350 -37.40 -5.13 10.75
C ALA A 350 -36.19 -4.20 10.52
N GLY A 351 -35.01 -4.77 10.26
CA GLY A 351 -33.79 -4.01 9.95
C GLY A 351 -33.90 -3.28 8.60
N ARG A 352 -34.48 -3.89 7.58
CA ARG A 352 -34.73 -3.22 6.29
C ARG A 352 -35.63 -1.98 6.44
N ILE A 353 -36.73 -2.13 7.20
CA ILE A 353 -37.65 -1.02 7.47
C ILE A 353 -36.95 0.09 8.28
N ALA A 354 -36.22 -0.28 9.33
CA ALA A 354 -35.48 0.67 10.14
C ALA A 354 -34.46 1.49 9.33
N VAL A 355 -33.65 0.85 8.49
CA VAL A 355 -32.65 1.51 7.66
C VAL A 355 -33.27 2.36 6.54
N ALA A 356 -34.39 1.91 5.94
CA ALA A 356 -35.07 2.64 4.86
C ALA A 356 -35.63 3.99 5.35
N ASN A 357 -36.02 4.09 6.60
CA ASN A 357 -36.62 5.29 7.20
C ASN A 357 -35.57 6.16 7.95
N THR A 358 -34.27 5.90 7.74
CA THR A 358 -33.19 6.56 8.48
C THR A 358 -32.33 7.42 7.58
N LYS A 359 -32.09 8.67 7.99
CA LYS A 359 -31.08 9.57 7.43
C LYS A 359 -29.75 9.31 8.14
N PHE A 360 -28.72 8.94 7.38
CA PHE A 360 -27.38 8.78 7.92
C PHE A 360 -26.67 10.13 8.05
N VAL A 361 -26.12 10.39 9.24
CA VAL A 361 -25.43 11.62 9.60
C VAL A 361 -24.03 11.33 10.12
N SER A 362 -23.12 12.30 10.01
CA SER A 362 -21.80 12.22 10.64
C SER A 362 -21.92 12.44 12.15
N SER A 363 -21.12 11.71 12.93
CA SER A 363 -21.09 11.86 14.40
C SER A 363 -20.64 13.23 14.88
N ASP A 364 -19.94 13.99 14.03
CA ASP A 364 -19.45 15.36 14.30
C ASP A 364 -20.29 16.45 13.64
N SER A 365 -21.46 16.12 13.07
CA SER A 365 -22.38 17.11 12.50
C SER A 365 -22.96 18.04 13.55
N SER A 366 -23.38 19.25 13.14
CA SER A 366 -24.06 20.20 14.01
C SER A 366 -25.34 19.61 14.63
N GLU A 367 -26.12 18.89 13.80
CA GLU A 367 -27.34 18.20 14.23
C GLU A 367 -27.07 17.25 15.41
N VAL A 368 -26.03 16.42 15.33
CA VAL A 368 -25.68 15.45 16.39
C VAL A 368 -25.17 16.17 17.65
N ARG A 369 -24.40 17.25 17.50
CA ARG A 369 -23.94 18.05 18.65
C ARG A 369 -25.08 18.72 19.42
N GLU A 370 -26.08 19.25 18.73
CA GLU A 370 -27.26 19.83 19.34
C GLU A 370 -28.08 18.78 20.11
N LEU A 371 -28.18 17.56 19.58
CA LEU A 371 -28.87 16.45 20.27
C LEU A 371 -28.12 16.04 21.56
N TRP A 372 -26.78 16.04 21.55
CA TRP A 372 -26.02 15.80 22.79
C TRP A 372 -26.26 16.86 23.84
N SER A 373 -26.29 18.14 23.44
CA SER A 373 -26.61 19.25 24.37
C SER A 373 -28.01 19.11 24.97
N SER A 374 -28.98 18.70 24.16
CA SER A 374 -30.36 18.46 24.62
C SER A 374 -30.45 17.22 25.52
N ALA A 375 -29.75 16.13 25.17
CA ALA A 375 -29.76 14.90 25.96
C ALA A 375 -29.10 15.11 27.35
N ALA A 376 -28.06 15.95 27.44
CA ALA A 376 -27.38 16.21 28.69
C ALA A 376 -28.26 16.84 29.77
N LEU A 377 -29.41 17.41 29.41
CA LEU A 377 -30.34 18.04 30.37
C LEU A 377 -31.02 17.04 31.34
N VAL A 378 -31.04 15.73 31.03
CA VAL A 378 -31.61 14.71 31.92
C VAL A 378 -30.63 14.21 32.98
N ALA A 379 -29.36 14.60 32.90
CA ALA A 379 -28.32 14.19 33.84
C ALA A 379 -28.53 14.83 35.22
N THR A 380 -28.13 14.11 36.25
CA THR A 380 -28.00 14.68 37.61
C THR A 380 -26.64 15.31 37.84
N GLY A 381 -25.62 14.89 37.07
CA GLY A 381 -24.28 15.49 37.07
C GLY A 381 -24.07 16.44 35.88
N THR A 382 -23.00 17.24 35.96
CA THR A 382 -22.57 18.09 34.85
C THR A 382 -21.63 17.32 33.97
N TRP A 383 -22.11 16.91 32.78
CA TRP A 383 -21.34 16.16 31.78
C TRP A 383 -21.09 17.03 30.55
N ASP A 384 -19.83 17.07 30.10
CA ASP A 384 -19.50 17.72 28.85
C ASP A 384 -20.01 16.90 27.66
N ALA A 385 -20.59 17.57 26.66
CA ALA A 385 -21.15 16.93 25.47
C ALA A 385 -20.08 16.14 24.67
N THR A 386 -18.84 16.64 24.64
CA THR A 386 -17.71 15.97 23.99
C THR A 386 -17.36 14.68 24.74
N PHE A 387 -17.33 14.72 26.07
CA PHE A 387 -17.11 13.52 26.89
C PHE A 387 -18.19 12.47 26.65
N LEU A 388 -19.47 12.85 26.60
CA LEU A 388 -20.61 11.97 26.37
C LEU A 388 -20.55 11.34 24.98
N ALA A 389 -20.28 12.13 23.94
CA ALA A 389 -20.12 11.65 22.57
C ALA A 389 -18.96 10.65 22.44
N ASP A 390 -17.82 10.96 23.06
CA ASP A 390 -16.66 10.07 23.11
C ASP A 390 -16.96 8.77 23.88
N GLU A 391 -17.66 8.85 25.00
CA GLU A 391 -18.03 7.70 25.82
C GLU A 391 -19.00 6.78 25.06
N TRP A 392 -20.02 7.36 24.44
CA TRP A 392 -20.94 6.62 23.58
C TRP A 392 -20.19 5.95 22.41
N SER A 393 -19.39 6.70 21.66
CA SER A 393 -18.67 6.20 20.49
C SER A 393 -17.68 5.09 20.86
N GLN A 394 -16.78 5.35 21.82
CA GLN A 394 -15.65 4.46 22.11
C GLN A 394 -16.01 3.29 23.05
N VAL A 395 -16.95 3.48 23.95
CA VAL A 395 -17.30 2.47 24.95
C VAL A 395 -18.58 1.75 24.57
N VAL A 396 -19.67 2.46 24.32
CA VAL A 396 -20.97 1.85 24.02
C VAL A 396 -20.97 1.23 22.63
N LEU A 397 -20.76 2.01 21.58
CA LEU A 397 -20.76 1.52 20.23
C LEU A 397 -19.57 0.59 19.95
N GLY A 398 -18.39 0.95 20.49
CA GLY A 398 -17.16 0.16 20.32
C GLY A 398 -17.22 -1.25 20.89
N ASN A 399 -18.12 -1.52 21.83
CA ASN A 399 -18.31 -2.85 22.43
C ASN A 399 -19.68 -3.45 22.06
N ALA A 400 -20.43 -2.84 21.18
CA ALA A 400 -21.79 -3.28 20.78
C ALA A 400 -22.72 -3.47 22.00
N ILE A 401 -22.69 -2.49 22.93
CA ILE A 401 -23.51 -2.51 24.14
C ILE A 401 -24.92 -2.05 23.80
N VAL A 402 -25.90 -2.82 24.24
CA VAL A 402 -27.31 -2.59 23.93
C VAL A 402 -28.15 -2.23 25.16
N ASP A 403 -27.60 -2.34 26.38
CA ASP A 403 -28.32 -2.11 27.63
C ASP A 403 -27.40 -1.53 28.75
N GLU A 404 -28.05 -0.98 29.79
CA GLU A 404 -27.38 -0.45 30.97
C GLU A 404 -26.49 -1.49 31.66
N ALA A 405 -26.97 -2.71 31.80
CA ALA A 405 -26.25 -3.77 32.50
C ALA A 405 -24.91 -4.08 31.81
N GLY A 406 -24.88 -4.08 30.49
CA GLY A 406 -23.68 -4.18 29.69
C GLY A 406 -22.72 -3.02 29.91
N TYR A 407 -23.24 -1.77 29.88
CA TYR A 407 -22.44 -0.57 30.10
C TYR A 407 -21.84 -0.50 31.50
N LEU A 408 -22.59 -0.89 32.53
CA LEU A 408 -22.10 -0.89 33.91
C LEU A 408 -20.94 -1.91 34.14
N ARG A 409 -20.87 -2.96 33.32
CA ARG A 409 -19.85 -4.04 33.44
C ARG A 409 -18.63 -3.84 32.54
N VAL A 410 -18.78 -3.13 31.43
CA VAL A 410 -17.72 -3.02 30.41
C VAL A 410 -16.47 -2.31 30.95
N PRO A 411 -15.26 -2.80 30.65
CA PRO A 411 -14.03 -2.09 30.93
C PRO A 411 -13.91 -0.81 30.10
N ARG A 412 -13.60 0.32 30.76
CA ARG A 412 -13.39 1.63 30.11
C ARG A 412 -11.90 1.90 29.88
N SER A 413 -11.16 0.92 29.38
CA SER A 413 -9.73 1.07 29.13
C SER A 413 -9.43 2.18 28.11
N GLY A 414 -8.39 2.98 28.33
CA GLY A 414 -8.03 4.11 27.47
C GLY A 414 -8.86 5.38 27.70
N ARG A 415 -9.79 5.39 28.66
CA ARG A 415 -10.50 6.59 29.09
C ARG A 415 -9.79 7.22 30.28
N SER A 416 -9.46 8.48 30.20
CA SER A 416 -8.73 9.22 31.26
C SER A 416 -9.57 9.42 32.50
N GLN A 417 -10.88 9.67 32.35
CA GLN A 417 -11.80 9.92 33.46
C GLN A 417 -12.36 8.59 33.99
N ARG A 418 -12.10 8.30 35.26
CA ARG A 418 -12.74 7.18 35.95
C ARG A 418 -14.18 7.56 36.35
N LEU A 419 -15.11 6.62 36.22
CA LEU A 419 -16.50 6.76 36.59
C LEU A 419 -16.85 5.74 37.67
N SER A 420 -17.46 6.20 38.77
CA SER A 420 -18.12 5.34 39.76
C SER A 420 -19.38 4.69 39.15
N ARG A 421 -19.91 3.66 39.80
CA ARG A 421 -21.13 2.99 39.32
C ARG A 421 -22.36 3.92 39.21
N PRO A 422 -22.63 4.83 40.22
CA PRO A 422 -23.70 5.83 40.08
C PRO A 422 -23.47 6.79 38.93
N GLN A 423 -22.23 7.26 38.71
CA GLN A 423 -21.89 8.10 37.58
C GLN A 423 -22.08 7.42 36.24
N ARG A 424 -21.76 6.12 36.14
CA ARG A 424 -22.06 5.34 34.92
C ARG A 424 -23.57 5.27 34.67
N ALA A 425 -24.37 5.03 35.68
CA ALA A 425 -25.83 4.99 35.53
C ALA A 425 -26.41 6.35 35.10
N ASP A 426 -25.84 7.44 35.57
CA ASP A 426 -26.21 8.79 35.16
C ASP A 426 -25.86 9.08 33.70
N VAL A 427 -24.61 8.72 33.32
CA VAL A 427 -24.17 8.82 31.89
C VAL A 427 -25.03 7.95 30.98
N TRP A 428 -25.41 6.74 31.41
CA TRP A 428 -26.26 5.86 30.61
C TRP A 428 -27.64 6.48 30.33
N LYS A 429 -28.26 7.12 31.31
CA LYS A 429 -29.53 7.83 31.09
C LYS A 429 -29.43 8.91 30.02
N VAL A 430 -28.29 9.64 29.97
CA VAL A 430 -28.06 10.64 28.92
C VAL A 430 -27.90 9.97 27.57
N ILE A 431 -27.18 8.85 27.50
CA ILE A 431 -27.00 8.08 26.27
C ILE A 431 -28.34 7.54 25.74
N GLU A 432 -29.19 6.97 26.62
CA GLU A 432 -30.54 6.52 26.24
C GLU A 432 -31.39 7.67 25.70
N GLN A 433 -31.35 8.83 26.35
CA GLN A 433 -32.05 10.02 25.90
C GLN A 433 -31.54 10.48 24.54
N PHE A 434 -30.21 10.52 24.35
CA PHE A 434 -29.60 10.87 23.06
C PHE A 434 -30.04 9.92 21.94
N GLU A 435 -29.96 8.61 22.18
CA GLU A 435 -30.39 7.62 21.20
C GLU A 435 -31.91 7.67 20.92
N SER A 436 -32.72 8.02 21.92
CA SER A 436 -34.16 8.27 21.75
C SER A 436 -34.42 9.48 20.85
N LEU A 437 -33.68 10.58 21.07
CA LEU A 437 -33.76 11.78 20.21
C LEU A 437 -33.32 11.48 18.78
N MET A 438 -32.21 10.75 18.59
CA MET A 438 -31.75 10.30 17.27
C MET A 438 -32.83 9.49 16.54
N ARG A 439 -33.44 8.51 17.22
CA ARG A 439 -34.53 7.68 16.67
C ARG A 439 -35.77 8.52 16.32
N SER A 440 -36.17 9.44 17.19
CA SER A 440 -37.35 10.29 16.96
C SER A 440 -37.22 11.19 15.73
N GLN A 441 -35.97 11.58 15.40
CA GLN A 441 -35.66 12.36 14.20
C GLN A 441 -35.28 11.50 12.99
N GLY A 442 -35.36 10.18 13.08
CA GLY A 442 -34.97 9.28 12.02
C GLY A 442 -33.50 9.38 11.65
N LEU A 443 -32.61 9.66 12.61
CA LEU A 443 -31.17 9.82 12.41
C LEU A 443 -30.39 8.60 12.91
N MET A 444 -29.28 8.28 12.22
CA MET A 444 -28.34 7.25 12.64
C MET A 444 -26.94 7.59 12.12
N THR A 445 -25.91 7.24 12.88
CA THR A 445 -24.53 7.30 12.40
C THR A 445 -24.10 5.94 11.79
N PHE A 446 -23.11 5.96 10.89
CA PHE A 446 -22.56 4.72 10.35
C PHE A 446 -21.90 3.85 11.45
N THR A 447 -21.32 4.48 12.47
CA THR A 447 -20.76 3.76 13.63
C THR A 447 -21.85 3.05 14.44
N GLN A 448 -23.03 3.66 14.62
CA GLN A 448 -24.19 3.00 15.23
C GLN A 448 -24.62 1.79 14.41
N LEU A 449 -24.71 1.92 13.09
CA LEU A 449 -25.05 0.81 12.19
C LEU A 449 -24.08 -0.36 12.36
N ALA A 450 -22.77 -0.09 12.41
CA ALA A 450 -21.75 -1.10 12.63
C ALA A 450 -21.88 -1.78 14.01
N SER A 451 -22.16 -1.01 15.05
CA SER A 451 -22.41 -1.52 16.40
C SER A 451 -23.65 -2.44 16.46
N GLN A 452 -24.76 -2.02 15.82
CA GLN A 452 -25.97 -2.85 15.72
C GLN A 452 -25.70 -4.14 14.95
N ALA A 453 -24.98 -4.07 13.82
CA ALA A 453 -24.59 -5.25 13.05
C ALA A 453 -23.76 -6.23 13.89
N ALA A 454 -22.81 -5.72 14.68
CA ALA A 454 -22.02 -6.54 15.60
C ALA A 454 -22.90 -7.21 16.66
N ALA A 455 -23.84 -6.48 17.26
CA ALA A 455 -24.76 -7.02 18.26
C ALA A 455 -25.65 -8.15 17.68
N ILE A 456 -26.15 -7.96 16.45
CA ILE A 456 -26.94 -8.97 15.74
C ILE A 456 -26.10 -10.25 15.56
N LEU A 457 -24.89 -10.17 15.02
CA LEU A 457 -24.05 -11.35 14.77
C LEU A 457 -23.58 -12.04 16.07
N LEU A 458 -23.45 -11.31 17.17
CA LEU A 458 -23.14 -11.89 18.47
C LEU A 458 -24.32 -12.66 19.08
N SER A 459 -25.56 -12.28 18.75
CA SER A 459 -26.79 -12.91 19.23
C SER A 459 -27.33 -13.99 18.28
N ASP A 460 -27.02 -13.91 16.97
CA ASP A 460 -27.51 -14.82 15.93
C ASP A 460 -26.34 -15.42 15.13
N THR A 461 -25.89 -16.59 15.57
CA THR A 461 -24.84 -17.36 14.88
C THR A 461 -25.33 -17.95 13.56
N THR A 462 -26.64 -18.16 13.39
CA THR A 462 -27.21 -18.70 12.15
C THR A 462 -27.04 -17.70 11.00
N LEU A 463 -27.26 -16.41 11.25
CA LEU A 463 -27.03 -15.37 10.25
C LEU A 463 -25.55 -15.28 9.86
N ARG A 464 -24.63 -15.39 10.84
CA ARG A 464 -23.19 -15.43 10.56
C ARG A 464 -22.86 -16.58 9.61
N ASP A 465 -23.37 -17.78 9.88
CA ASP A 465 -23.08 -18.98 9.11
C ASP A 465 -23.73 -18.89 7.69
N GLN A 466 -24.89 -18.24 7.55
CA GLN A 466 -25.52 -17.95 6.26
C GLN A 466 -24.70 -16.95 5.41
N LEU A 467 -24.02 -15.98 6.02
CA LEU A 467 -23.15 -15.06 5.30
C LEU A 467 -21.93 -15.76 4.70
N GLY A 468 -21.49 -16.89 5.29
CA GLY A 468 -20.51 -17.80 4.72
C GLY A 468 -19.07 -17.26 4.65
N TYR A 469 -18.70 -16.26 5.44
CA TYR A 469 -17.33 -15.75 5.45
C TYR A 469 -16.44 -16.61 6.35
N ARG A 470 -15.37 -17.16 5.78
CA ARG A 470 -14.34 -17.91 6.51
C ARG A 470 -13.10 -17.06 6.82
N HIS A 471 -12.74 -16.17 5.91
CA HIS A 471 -11.58 -15.32 6.03
C HIS A 471 -11.97 -13.85 5.81
N VAL A 472 -11.31 -12.96 6.52
CA VAL A 472 -11.45 -11.51 6.38
C VAL A 472 -10.10 -10.89 6.03
N VAL A 473 -10.05 -10.12 4.96
CA VAL A 473 -8.91 -9.27 4.58
C VAL A 473 -9.33 -7.83 4.78
N VAL A 474 -8.57 -7.10 5.60
CA VAL A 474 -8.87 -5.71 5.97
C VAL A 474 -7.79 -4.80 5.42
N ASP A 475 -8.17 -3.82 4.62
CA ASP A 475 -7.28 -2.74 4.17
C ASP A 475 -7.62 -1.41 4.84
N GLU A 476 -6.64 -0.51 4.94
CA GLU A 476 -6.74 0.77 5.67
C GLU A 476 -7.20 0.60 7.13
N ALA A 477 -6.71 -0.43 7.78
CA ALA A 477 -7.10 -0.87 9.13
C ALA A 477 -7.02 0.23 10.20
N GLN A 478 -6.11 1.21 10.05
CA GLN A 478 -5.93 2.33 10.98
C GLN A 478 -7.13 3.28 11.06
N ASP A 479 -8.05 3.24 10.08
CA ASP A 479 -9.24 4.10 10.05
C ASP A 479 -10.48 3.45 10.66
N LEU A 480 -10.40 2.16 10.95
CA LEU A 480 -11.54 1.43 11.47
C LEU A 480 -11.83 1.81 12.93
N HIS A 481 -13.10 2.13 13.18
CA HIS A 481 -13.60 2.38 14.53
C HIS A 481 -13.71 1.06 15.34
N PRO A 482 -13.62 1.10 16.69
CA PRO A 482 -13.86 -0.05 17.55
C PRO A 482 -15.09 -0.90 17.19
N ALA A 483 -16.21 -0.28 16.85
CA ALA A 483 -17.43 -0.99 16.41
C ALA A 483 -17.21 -1.84 15.16
N HIS A 484 -16.37 -1.38 14.22
CA HIS A 484 -16.01 -2.15 13.02
C HIS A 484 -15.22 -3.40 13.39
N TRP A 485 -14.25 -3.30 14.30
CA TRP A 485 -13.49 -4.45 14.77
C TRP A 485 -14.37 -5.47 15.49
N LYS A 486 -15.33 -4.98 16.28
CA LYS A 486 -16.33 -5.84 16.92
C LYS A 486 -17.19 -6.58 15.90
N LEU A 487 -17.65 -5.87 14.85
CA LEU A 487 -18.39 -6.45 13.74
C LEU A 487 -17.57 -7.52 13.01
N LEU A 488 -16.34 -7.20 12.62
CA LEU A 488 -15.47 -8.12 11.88
C LEU A 488 -15.15 -9.37 12.70
N ARG A 489 -14.90 -9.23 14.01
CA ARG A 489 -14.67 -10.38 14.89
C ARG A 489 -15.91 -11.25 15.09
N ALA A 490 -17.10 -10.65 15.15
CA ALA A 490 -18.36 -11.40 15.23
C ALA A 490 -18.71 -12.14 13.93
N LEU A 491 -18.17 -11.68 12.79
CA LEU A 491 -18.48 -12.23 11.47
C LEU A 491 -17.78 -13.56 11.19
N VAL A 492 -16.55 -13.76 11.69
CA VAL A 492 -15.78 -15.00 11.45
C VAL A 492 -15.38 -15.64 12.78
N PRO A 493 -15.41 -16.99 12.89
CA PRO A 493 -14.88 -17.69 14.05
C PRO A 493 -13.36 -17.49 14.14
N ALA A 494 -12.80 -17.62 15.35
CA ALA A 494 -11.36 -17.64 15.54
C ALA A 494 -10.80 -18.97 15.03
N ASP A 495 -9.98 -18.90 13.97
CA ASP A 495 -9.39 -20.07 13.32
C ASP A 495 -8.09 -19.63 12.61
N SER A 496 -7.41 -20.60 11.98
CA SER A 496 -6.26 -20.33 11.13
C SER A 496 -6.67 -19.41 9.95
N ASP A 497 -5.81 -18.43 9.66
CA ASP A 497 -6.02 -17.46 8.55
C ASP A 497 -7.35 -16.68 8.64
N ASP A 498 -7.96 -16.57 9.81
CA ASP A 498 -9.26 -15.95 9.98
C ASP A 498 -9.26 -14.46 9.58
N MET A 499 -8.18 -13.72 9.91
CA MET A 499 -8.04 -12.31 9.56
C MET A 499 -6.65 -11.98 9.03
N PHE A 500 -6.60 -11.24 7.93
CA PHE A 500 -5.38 -10.61 7.40
C PHE A 500 -5.58 -9.10 7.36
N ILE A 501 -4.77 -8.37 8.13
CA ILE A 501 -5.01 -6.96 8.43
C ILE A 501 -3.85 -6.14 7.88
N VAL A 502 -4.12 -5.19 6.99
CA VAL A 502 -3.07 -4.27 6.52
C VAL A 502 -3.42 -2.82 6.85
N GLY A 503 -2.42 -2.03 7.20
CA GLY A 503 -2.62 -0.64 7.58
C GLY A 503 -1.32 0.12 7.84
N ASP A 504 -1.46 1.44 8.00
CA ASP A 504 -0.39 2.38 8.29
C ASP A 504 -0.81 3.30 9.45
N ALA A 505 -0.24 3.11 10.63
CA ALA A 505 -0.58 3.89 11.81
C ALA A 505 -0.27 5.39 11.62
N HIS A 506 0.75 5.74 10.82
CA HIS A 506 1.12 7.12 10.49
C HIS A 506 0.11 7.83 9.59
N GLN A 507 -0.70 7.07 8.83
CA GLN A 507 -1.80 7.60 8.02
C GLN A 507 -3.14 7.69 8.78
N ARG A 508 -3.14 7.51 10.10
CA ARG A 508 -4.35 7.68 10.92
C ARG A 508 -4.68 9.16 11.07
N ILE A 509 -5.67 9.63 10.33
CA ILE A 509 -6.21 10.99 10.46
C ILE A 509 -7.55 11.02 11.19
N TYR A 510 -8.18 9.87 11.43
CA TYR A 510 -9.44 9.71 12.14
C TYR A 510 -9.30 8.82 13.38
N GLY A 511 -10.11 9.12 14.40
CA GLY A 511 -10.25 8.30 15.60
C GLY A 511 -9.02 8.20 16.51
N ARG A 512 -9.16 7.41 17.57
CA ARG A 512 -8.07 7.09 18.52
C ARG A 512 -7.64 5.63 18.33
N PRO A 513 -6.36 5.29 18.61
CA PRO A 513 -5.93 3.91 18.56
C PRO A 513 -6.69 3.07 19.59
N ALA A 514 -7.12 1.90 19.18
CA ALA A 514 -7.71 0.92 20.07
C ALA A 514 -7.03 -0.44 19.83
N PRO A 515 -6.49 -1.09 20.88
CA PRO A 515 -5.77 -2.33 20.69
C PRO A 515 -6.71 -3.43 20.18
N LEU A 516 -6.27 -4.12 19.14
CA LEU A 516 -7.03 -5.19 18.47
C LEU A 516 -7.34 -6.35 19.44
N SER A 517 -6.44 -6.63 20.37
CA SER A 517 -6.61 -7.67 21.40
C SER A 517 -7.88 -7.49 22.24
N ARG A 518 -8.33 -6.24 22.43
CA ARG A 518 -9.60 -5.93 23.13
C ARG A 518 -10.83 -6.52 22.42
N TYR A 519 -10.74 -6.73 21.12
CA TYR A 519 -11.84 -7.27 20.29
C TYR A 519 -11.65 -8.76 19.98
N GLY A 520 -10.68 -9.43 20.66
CA GLY A 520 -10.36 -10.85 20.43
C GLY A 520 -9.55 -11.07 19.13
N ILE A 521 -8.81 -10.05 18.69
CA ILE A 521 -7.96 -10.09 17.49
C ILE A 521 -6.51 -9.97 17.95
N GLU A 522 -5.88 -11.12 18.20
CA GLU A 522 -4.52 -11.18 18.73
C GLU A 522 -3.49 -11.18 17.61
N THR A 523 -2.80 -10.05 17.41
CA THR A 523 -1.76 -9.89 16.39
C THR A 523 -0.34 -9.79 16.96
N ARG A 524 -0.18 -9.79 18.28
CA ARG A 524 1.14 -9.73 18.92
C ARG A 524 1.99 -10.93 18.51
N GLY A 525 3.20 -10.66 18.00
CA GLY A 525 4.10 -11.69 17.46
C GLY A 525 3.67 -12.25 16.09
N ARG A 526 2.56 -11.76 15.52
CA ARG A 526 2.01 -12.10 14.21
C ARG A 526 1.85 -10.87 13.35
N SER A 527 2.91 -10.10 13.24
CA SER A 527 2.97 -8.90 12.41
C SER A 527 4.27 -8.81 11.63
N ARG A 528 4.22 -8.15 10.47
CA ARG A 528 5.39 -7.82 9.67
C ARG A 528 5.26 -6.42 9.13
N ARG A 529 6.43 -5.76 8.98
CA ARG A 529 6.52 -4.41 8.44
C ARG A 529 7.13 -4.45 7.05
N LEU A 530 6.54 -3.70 6.14
CA LEU A 530 7.07 -3.43 4.81
C LEU A 530 7.81 -2.10 4.85
N THR A 531 9.08 -2.08 4.45
CA THR A 531 9.95 -0.90 4.50
C THR A 531 10.24 -0.31 3.12
N ILE A 532 10.09 -1.10 2.05
CA ILE A 532 10.39 -0.65 0.69
C ILE A 532 9.17 0.06 0.09
N ASN A 533 9.37 1.32 -0.32
CA ASN A 533 8.38 2.13 -1.02
C ASN A 533 8.55 1.98 -2.54
N TYR A 534 7.48 1.58 -3.21
CA TYR A 534 7.38 1.38 -4.66
C TYR A 534 6.54 2.46 -5.36
N ARG A 535 6.19 3.52 -4.68
CA ARG A 535 5.29 4.55 -5.20
C ARG A 535 5.99 5.88 -5.40
N THR A 536 6.63 6.38 -4.37
CA THR A 536 7.06 7.76 -4.22
C THR A 536 8.57 7.83 -4.41
N SER A 537 9.10 8.86 -5.07
CA SER A 537 10.54 9.06 -5.18
C SER A 537 11.23 9.17 -3.81
N LYS A 538 12.53 8.90 -3.77
CA LYS A 538 13.34 8.96 -2.54
C LYS A 538 13.26 10.33 -1.87
N GLU A 539 13.32 11.38 -2.66
CA GLU A 539 13.34 12.77 -2.20
C GLU A 539 11.98 13.19 -1.62
N ILE A 540 10.87 12.79 -2.27
CA ILE A 540 9.53 13.02 -1.73
C ILE A 540 9.32 12.18 -0.47
N LEU A 541 9.78 10.91 -0.46
CA LEU A 541 9.69 10.06 0.73
C LEU A 541 10.46 10.66 1.89
N GLN A 542 11.67 11.19 1.68
CA GLN A 542 12.47 11.85 2.72
C GLN A 542 11.71 13.03 3.33
N TRP A 543 11.12 13.89 2.50
CA TRP A 543 10.26 14.97 2.98
C TRP A 543 9.09 14.45 3.80
N CYS A 544 8.38 13.43 3.30
CA CYS A 544 7.26 12.81 4.01
C CYS A 544 7.68 12.25 5.37
N LEU A 545 8.83 11.60 5.47
CA LEU A 545 9.38 11.07 6.72
C LEU A 545 9.76 12.18 7.70
N GLY A 546 10.30 13.29 7.20
CA GLY A 546 10.60 14.46 8.01
C GLY A 546 9.36 15.11 8.61
N VAL A 547 8.26 15.18 7.84
CA VAL A 547 6.98 15.74 8.31
C VAL A 547 6.24 14.79 9.24
N ALA A 548 6.34 13.48 9.04
CA ALA A 548 5.66 12.47 9.85
C ALA A 548 6.09 12.51 11.31
N ASP A 549 5.22 12.07 12.19
CA ASP A 549 5.59 11.81 13.58
C ASP A 549 6.55 10.62 13.63
N THR A 550 7.63 10.72 14.41
CA THR A 550 8.69 9.71 14.47
C THR A 550 8.20 8.40 15.09
N GLU A 551 7.26 8.49 16.06
CA GLU A 551 6.68 7.34 16.72
C GLU A 551 5.16 7.53 16.91
N VAL A 552 4.40 6.52 16.55
CA VAL A 552 2.94 6.49 16.75
C VAL A 552 2.54 5.16 17.38
N ASP A 553 1.49 5.18 18.19
CA ASP A 553 0.88 3.94 18.66
C ASP A 553 0.20 3.22 17.49
N ASP A 554 0.61 2.00 17.24
CA ASP A 554 -0.02 1.11 16.28
C ASP A 554 -1.37 0.53 16.81
N LEU A 555 -1.92 -0.44 16.10
CA LEU A 555 -3.17 -1.09 16.49
C LEU A 555 -3.03 -2.04 17.71
N ASP A 556 -1.82 -2.32 18.18
CA ASP A 556 -1.54 -3.11 19.40
C ASP A 556 -1.00 -2.23 20.54
N LEU A 557 -0.99 -0.90 20.36
CA LEU A 557 -0.36 0.10 21.24
C LEU A 557 1.16 -0.15 21.39
N ALA A 558 1.78 -0.76 20.40
CA ALA A 558 3.23 -0.80 20.27
C ALA A 558 3.71 0.44 19.52
N ALA A 559 4.90 0.93 19.84
CA ALA A 559 5.51 2.02 19.08
C ALA A 559 5.79 1.54 17.65
N ASP A 560 5.18 2.20 16.66
CA ASP A 560 5.47 2.03 15.25
C ASP A 560 6.29 3.22 14.76
N THR A 561 7.31 2.96 13.96
CA THR A 561 8.22 3.98 13.43
C THR A 561 8.39 3.79 11.94
N LEU A 562 8.61 4.85 11.19
CA LEU A 562 8.94 4.78 9.76
C LEU A 562 10.45 4.61 9.51
N ALA A 563 11.26 4.35 10.55
CA ALA A 563 12.70 4.12 10.42
C ALA A 563 12.96 2.94 9.46
N GLY A 564 13.97 3.09 8.61
CA GLY A 564 14.32 2.10 7.59
C GLY A 564 13.44 2.12 6.32
N ALA A 565 12.44 3.02 6.24
CA ALA A 565 11.68 3.20 5.01
C ALA A 565 12.59 3.79 3.91
N ARG A 566 12.62 3.11 2.75
CA ARG A 566 13.43 3.51 1.60
C ARG A 566 12.64 3.38 0.31
N SER A 567 12.90 4.27 -0.64
CA SER A 567 12.31 4.19 -1.98
C SER A 567 13.30 3.57 -2.96
N VAL A 568 12.76 2.82 -3.92
CA VAL A 568 13.52 2.27 -5.06
C VAL A 568 13.68 3.29 -6.19
N PHE A 569 13.00 4.46 -6.13
CA PHE A 569 13.02 5.48 -7.17
C PHE A 569 13.74 6.75 -6.70
N GLY A 570 14.56 7.34 -7.56
CA GLY A 570 15.02 8.72 -7.44
C GLY A 570 14.11 9.69 -8.20
N GLY A 571 14.09 10.96 -7.79
CA GLY A 571 13.30 12.01 -8.43
C GLY A 571 13.78 13.41 -8.04
N PRO A 572 13.12 14.48 -8.50
CA PRO A 572 13.42 15.81 -8.05
C PRO A 572 13.01 15.99 -6.57
N ALA A 573 13.78 16.83 -5.87
CA ALA A 573 13.40 17.28 -4.53
C ALA A 573 12.08 18.06 -4.57
N PRO A 574 11.26 18.02 -3.50
CA PRO A 574 10.07 18.85 -3.40
C PRO A 574 10.39 20.33 -3.62
N GLU A 575 9.66 20.98 -4.53
CA GLU A 575 9.84 22.41 -4.82
C GLU A 575 9.06 23.25 -3.80
N VAL A 576 9.74 24.15 -3.07
CA VAL A 576 9.10 25.12 -2.16
C VAL A 576 8.93 26.45 -2.88
N LEU A 577 7.69 26.87 -3.08
CA LEU A 577 7.32 28.00 -3.93
C LEU A 577 6.60 29.10 -3.12
N VAL A 578 7.39 29.97 -2.50
CA VAL A 578 6.88 31.10 -1.72
C VAL A 578 6.42 32.23 -2.65
N ARG A 579 5.26 32.82 -2.40
CA ARG A 579 4.65 33.89 -3.16
C ARG A 579 4.29 35.08 -2.26
N LYS A 580 4.07 36.27 -2.86
CA LYS A 580 3.82 37.48 -2.10
C LYS A 580 2.41 37.51 -1.48
N ASN A 581 1.44 36.95 -2.17
CA ASN A 581 0.03 36.92 -1.78
C ASN A 581 -0.69 35.76 -2.49
N ILE A 582 -1.95 35.55 -2.14
CA ILE A 582 -2.82 34.50 -2.67
C ILE A 582 -2.96 34.58 -4.21
N ALA A 583 -3.09 35.78 -4.79
CA ALA A 583 -3.21 35.94 -6.24
C ALA A 583 -1.92 35.54 -6.98
N ASP A 584 -0.76 35.84 -6.40
CA ASP A 584 0.53 35.42 -6.94
C ASP A 584 0.75 33.90 -6.75
N GLU A 585 0.24 33.33 -5.65
CA GLU A 585 0.26 31.87 -5.42
C GLU A 585 -0.58 31.14 -6.47
N ASN A 586 -1.79 31.64 -6.74
CA ASN A 586 -2.68 31.10 -7.77
C ASN A 586 -2.05 31.15 -9.19
N LYS A 587 -1.39 32.26 -9.52
CA LYS A 587 -0.64 32.39 -10.78
C LYS A 587 0.54 31.41 -10.84
N GLY A 588 1.27 31.28 -9.72
CA GLY A 588 2.39 30.35 -9.59
C GLY A 588 1.94 28.90 -9.77
N LEU A 589 0.80 28.54 -9.19
CA LEU A 589 0.19 27.22 -9.36
C LEU A 589 -0.14 26.94 -10.82
N SER A 590 -0.80 27.88 -11.52
CA SER A 590 -1.13 27.71 -12.93
C SER A 590 0.12 27.54 -13.79
N ALA A 591 1.19 28.29 -13.51
CA ALA A 591 2.47 28.16 -14.21
C ALA A 591 3.13 26.79 -13.92
N GLN A 592 3.05 26.29 -12.68
CA GLN A 592 3.59 24.99 -12.32
C GLN A 592 2.83 23.84 -13.02
N VAL A 593 1.52 23.91 -13.09
CA VAL A 593 0.71 22.92 -13.82
C VAL A 593 1.07 22.93 -15.31
N GLN A 594 1.21 24.11 -15.92
CA GLN A 594 1.63 24.24 -17.32
C GLN A 594 3.05 23.69 -17.56
N LYS A 595 3.98 23.91 -16.60
CA LYS A 595 5.32 23.32 -16.63
C LYS A 595 5.23 21.79 -16.67
N TRP A 596 4.47 21.18 -15.77
CA TRP A 596 4.28 19.72 -15.71
C TRP A 596 3.64 19.14 -16.97
N VAL A 597 2.64 19.84 -17.54
CA VAL A 597 2.05 19.42 -18.82
C VAL A 597 3.07 19.53 -19.96
N GLY A 598 3.90 20.58 -19.98
CA GLY A 598 5.02 20.73 -20.93
C GLY A 598 6.09 19.64 -20.78
N GLU A 599 6.23 19.05 -19.60
CA GLU A 599 7.10 17.90 -19.30
C GLU A 599 6.45 16.53 -19.63
N GLY A 600 5.21 16.53 -20.18
CA GLY A 600 4.52 15.34 -20.67
C GLY A 600 3.57 14.66 -19.67
N LEU A 601 3.12 15.36 -18.61
CA LEU A 601 2.05 14.88 -17.76
C LEU A 601 0.67 15.23 -18.35
N ASN A 602 -0.29 14.30 -18.24
CA ASN A 602 -1.69 14.62 -18.52
C ASN A 602 -2.28 15.42 -17.34
N LEU A 603 -3.32 16.21 -17.59
CA LEU A 603 -3.99 16.94 -16.51
C LEU A 603 -4.55 16.00 -15.44
N SER A 604 -5.01 14.83 -15.83
CA SER A 604 -5.50 13.78 -14.92
C SER A 604 -4.44 13.18 -13.99
N ASP A 605 -3.16 13.31 -14.32
CA ASP A 605 -2.02 12.87 -13.51
C ASP A 605 -1.66 13.88 -12.40
N ILE A 606 -2.29 15.07 -12.40
CA ILE A 606 -1.96 16.18 -11.53
C ILE A 606 -3.06 16.40 -10.49
N ALA A 607 -2.67 16.55 -9.23
CA ALA A 607 -3.58 16.95 -8.17
C ALA A 607 -3.14 18.23 -7.47
N VAL A 608 -4.13 18.99 -7.00
CA VAL A 608 -3.95 20.19 -6.18
C VAL A 608 -4.69 20.03 -4.87
N PHE A 609 -3.98 20.21 -3.77
CA PHE A 609 -4.50 20.01 -2.43
C PHE A 609 -4.47 21.28 -1.60
N ALA A 610 -5.55 21.51 -0.86
CA ALA A 610 -5.61 22.50 0.22
C ALA A 610 -6.22 21.87 1.47
N LEU A 611 -6.14 22.57 2.62
CA LEU A 611 -6.67 22.03 3.87
C LEU A 611 -8.20 22.10 3.95
N ASP A 612 -8.80 23.16 3.45
CA ASP A 612 -10.22 23.49 3.55
C ASP A 612 -10.92 23.59 2.19
N LYS A 613 -12.26 23.57 2.22
CA LYS A 613 -13.11 23.56 1.01
C LYS A 613 -13.14 24.89 0.27
N ASP A 614 -12.99 26.01 0.96
CA ASP A 614 -13.04 27.32 0.36
C ASP A 614 -11.77 27.56 -0.45
N SER A 615 -10.61 27.20 0.08
CA SER A 615 -9.34 27.18 -0.65
C SER A 615 -9.38 26.26 -1.86
N VAL A 616 -9.99 25.07 -1.76
CA VAL A 616 -10.16 24.14 -2.90
C VAL A 616 -10.98 24.79 -4.01
N LYS A 617 -12.06 25.49 -3.68
CA LYS A 617 -12.90 26.18 -4.64
C LYS A 617 -12.15 27.31 -5.34
N ASP A 618 -11.45 28.16 -4.59
CA ASP A 618 -10.65 29.27 -5.11
C ASP A 618 -9.55 28.79 -6.06
N LEU A 619 -8.83 27.72 -5.68
CA LEU A 619 -7.78 27.12 -6.54
C LEU A 619 -8.35 26.54 -7.84
N ALA A 620 -9.50 25.87 -7.78
CA ALA A 620 -10.15 25.30 -8.97
C ALA A 620 -10.61 26.41 -9.93
N GLU A 621 -11.26 27.47 -9.41
CA GLU A 621 -11.70 28.63 -10.19
C GLU A 621 -10.50 29.37 -10.82
N SER A 622 -9.39 29.49 -10.09
CA SER A 622 -8.16 30.10 -10.59
C SER A 622 -7.53 29.32 -11.74
N LEU A 623 -7.45 27.99 -11.64
CA LEU A 623 -6.98 27.13 -12.73
C LEU A 623 -7.85 27.27 -13.98
N GLN A 624 -9.18 27.23 -13.83
CA GLN A 624 -10.13 27.40 -14.94
C GLN A 624 -9.99 28.77 -15.60
N SER A 625 -9.82 29.83 -14.80
CA SER A 625 -9.58 31.19 -15.29
C SER A 625 -8.28 31.32 -16.08
N SER A 626 -7.31 30.45 -15.81
CA SER A 626 -6.04 30.33 -16.53
C SER A 626 -6.12 29.40 -17.76
N GLY A 627 -7.31 28.90 -18.12
CA GLY A 627 -7.52 27.98 -19.25
C GLY A 627 -7.15 26.52 -18.94
N ILE A 628 -6.90 26.16 -17.68
CA ILE A 628 -6.56 24.80 -17.27
C ILE A 628 -7.82 24.07 -16.80
N GLN A 629 -8.17 22.98 -17.45
CA GLN A 629 -9.30 22.15 -17.04
C GLN A 629 -9.07 21.58 -15.63
N SER A 630 -9.99 21.83 -14.72
CA SER A 630 -9.92 21.37 -13.33
C SER A 630 -11.28 20.87 -12.84
N VAL A 631 -11.26 19.89 -11.95
CA VAL A 631 -12.46 19.31 -11.32
C VAL A 631 -12.28 19.20 -9.81
N ILE A 632 -13.29 19.64 -9.05
CA ILE A 632 -13.31 19.47 -7.61
C ILE A 632 -13.79 18.03 -7.29
N VAL A 633 -12.93 17.27 -6.63
CA VAL A 633 -13.24 15.89 -6.21
C VAL A 633 -13.93 15.92 -4.86
N THR A 634 -15.15 15.35 -4.81
CA THR A 634 -15.97 15.24 -3.60
C THR A 634 -16.33 13.78 -3.31
N ASP A 635 -16.92 13.49 -2.15
CA ASP A 635 -17.36 12.12 -1.80
C ASP A 635 -18.42 11.54 -2.74
N ARG A 636 -19.07 12.40 -3.54
CA ARG A 636 -20.11 12.02 -4.50
C ARG A 636 -19.63 12.02 -5.95
N SER A 637 -18.41 12.50 -6.21
CA SER A 637 -17.86 12.54 -7.57
C SER A 637 -17.41 11.14 -8.00
N ASP A 638 -17.77 10.77 -9.23
CA ASP A 638 -17.30 9.56 -9.90
C ASP A 638 -15.99 9.94 -10.60
N GLU A 639 -14.86 9.52 -10.04
CA GLU A 639 -13.52 9.89 -10.52
C GLU A 639 -13.27 9.43 -11.96
N ASP A 640 -13.83 8.27 -12.34
CA ASP A 640 -13.70 7.71 -13.69
C ASP A 640 -14.38 8.56 -14.77
N LYS A 641 -15.31 9.45 -14.39
CA LYS A 641 -16.03 10.33 -15.33
C LYS A 641 -15.44 11.72 -15.46
N SER A 642 -14.37 12.02 -14.74
CA SER A 642 -13.83 13.39 -14.67
C SER A 642 -12.98 13.80 -15.88
N GLY A 643 -12.74 12.91 -16.85
CA GLY A 643 -11.96 13.21 -18.06
C GLY A 643 -10.51 13.63 -17.76
N ASP A 644 -9.84 14.25 -18.74
CA ASP A 644 -8.50 14.80 -18.57
C ASP A 644 -8.57 16.21 -17.98
N ALA A 645 -8.55 16.28 -16.63
CA ALA A 645 -8.61 17.52 -15.87
C ALA A 645 -7.79 17.40 -14.58
N VAL A 646 -7.24 18.50 -14.08
CA VAL A 646 -6.55 18.57 -12.78
C VAL A 646 -7.54 18.27 -11.64
N ARG A 647 -7.15 17.39 -10.73
CA ARG A 647 -7.97 17.01 -9.55
C ARG A 647 -7.70 17.97 -8.41
N VAL A 648 -8.71 18.76 -8.02
CA VAL A 648 -8.59 19.70 -6.89
C VAL A 648 -9.42 19.21 -5.72
N MET A 649 -8.80 19.05 -4.53
CA MET A 649 -9.49 18.47 -3.38
C MET A 649 -8.85 18.87 -2.05
N THR A 650 -9.52 18.56 -0.95
CA THR A 650 -8.91 18.71 0.37
C THR A 650 -7.86 17.64 0.63
N MET A 651 -6.81 17.97 1.41
CA MET A 651 -5.76 17.03 1.81
C MET A 651 -6.33 15.77 2.48
N HIS A 652 -7.44 15.89 3.22
CA HIS A 652 -8.13 14.76 3.83
C HIS A 652 -8.68 13.79 2.78
N ARG A 653 -9.14 14.33 1.64
CA ARG A 653 -9.74 13.56 0.54
C ARG A 653 -8.70 12.83 -0.30
N ALA A 654 -7.44 13.26 -0.25
CA ALA A 654 -6.34 12.67 -1.01
C ALA A 654 -6.07 11.19 -0.63
N LYS A 655 -6.59 10.73 0.52
CA LYS A 655 -6.35 9.38 1.02
C LYS A 655 -6.88 8.32 0.06
N GLY A 656 -6.03 7.32 -0.26
CA GLY A 656 -6.34 6.24 -1.20
C GLY A 656 -6.10 6.57 -2.67
N LEU A 657 -5.84 7.84 -3.00
CA LEU A 657 -5.55 8.29 -4.37
C LEU A 657 -4.05 8.37 -4.63
N GLU A 658 -3.68 8.49 -5.91
CA GLU A 658 -2.29 8.60 -6.35
C GLU A 658 -2.20 9.46 -7.61
N PHE A 659 -1.17 10.32 -7.66
CA PHE A 659 -0.92 11.23 -8.78
C PHE A 659 0.56 11.27 -9.12
N ARG A 660 0.90 11.53 -10.37
CA ARG A 660 2.30 11.70 -10.76
C ARG A 660 2.88 13.00 -10.21
N ALA A 661 2.09 14.06 -10.21
CA ALA A 661 2.48 15.34 -9.63
C ALA A 661 1.41 15.87 -8.67
N VAL A 662 1.85 16.44 -7.54
CA VAL A 662 0.98 17.04 -6.51
C VAL A 662 1.45 18.44 -6.19
N ALA A 663 0.53 19.41 -6.20
CA ALA A 663 0.72 20.73 -5.63
C ALA A 663 -0.05 20.83 -4.30
N MET A 664 0.62 21.16 -3.21
CA MET A 664 0.00 21.45 -1.91
C MET A 664 0.03 22.96 -1.70
N CYS A 665 -1.12 23.58 -1.55
CA CYS A 665 -1.30 25.03 -1.50
C CYS A 665 -1.75 25.52 -0.13
N ARG A 666 -1.60 26.83 0.10
CA ARG A 666 -1.98 27.51 1.36
C ARG A 666 -1.17 27.02 2.54
N LEU A 667 0.15 26.81 2.35
CA LEU A 667 1.06 26.35 3.40
C LEU A 667 1.87 27.48 4.06
N GLY A 668 1.53 28.74 3.81
CA GLY A 668 2.15 29.89 4.44
C GLY A 668 1.80 30.00 5.93
N GLU A 669 2.67 30.66 6.72
CA GLU A 669 2.44 30.88 8.16
C GLU A 669 1.13 31.61 8.48
N GLY A 670 0.57 32.37 7.53
CA GLY A 670 -0.74 33.04 7.65
C GLY A 670 -1.89 32.03 7.67
N GLU A 671 -1.83 30.99 6.85
CA GLU A 671 -2.92 30.04 6.60
C GLU A 671 -2.70 28.70 7.33
N PHE A 672 -1.45 28.27 7.49
CA PHE A 672 -1.09 26.97 8.05
C PHE A 672 -0.08 27.10 9.21
N PRO A 673 -0.32 26.54 10.40
CA PRO A 673 -1.54 25.85 10.88
C PRO A 673 -2.77 26.77 10.85
N PRO A 674 -3.99 26.21 10.69
CA PRO A 674 -5.21 27.00 10.70
C PRO A 674 -5.44 27.65 12.08
N PHE A 675 -6.15 28.79 12.07
CA PHE A 675 -6.31 29.64 13.23
C PHE A 675 -6.86 28.94 14.49
N TYR A 676 -7.77 27.96 14.29
CA TYR A 676 -8.31 27.17 15.40
C TYR A 676 -7.24 26.33 16.11
N VAL A 677 -6.21 25.82 15.38
CA VAL A 677 -5.08 25.08 15.98
C VAL A 677 -4.12 26.05 16.67
N LYS A 678 -3.86 27.20 16.07
CA LYS A 678 -2.98 28.24 16.68
C LYS A 678 -3.47 28.74 18.03
N ARG A 679 -4.79 28.73 18.28
CA ARG A 679 -5.41 29.12 19.53
C ARG A 679 -5.34 28.05 20.62
N LEU A 680 -5.09 26.80 20.28
CA LEU A 680 -4.92 25.74 21.26
C LEU A 680 -3.64 25.96 22.07
N THR A 681 -3.63 25.48 23.32
CA THR A 681 -2.48 25.57 24.23
C THR A 681 -2.15 24.21 24.82
N GLY A 682 -0.91 24.07 25.31
CA GLY A 682 -0.48 22.84 25.99
C GLY A 682 -0.63 21.58 25.14
N VAL A 683 -1.18 20.55 25.74
CA VAL A 683 -1.34 19.21 25.12
C VAL A 683 -2.26 19.27 23.89
N ASP A 684 -3.33 20.07 23.92
CA ASP A 684 -4.27 20.17 22.81
C ASP A 684 -3.63 20.77 21.55
N ARG A 685 -2.73 21.72 21.73
CA ARG A 685 -1.96 22.29 20.61
C ARG A 685 -1.04 21.23 19.99
N VAL A 686 -0.30 20.51 20.82
CA VAL A 686 0.58 19.42 20.34
C VAL A 686 -0.23 18.38 19.55
N GLN A 687 -1.38 17.96 20.06
CA GLN A 687 -2.26 17.01 19.36
C GLN A 687 -2.82 17.59 18.04
N GLY A 688 -3.17 18.87 18.01
CA GLY A 688 -3.61 19.56 16.80
C GLY A 688 -2.52 19.62 15.73
N GLU A 689 -1.28 19.94 16.11
CA GLU A 689 -0.14 19.96 15.20
C GLU A 689 0.24 18.55 14.72
N LEU A 690 0.22 17.54 15.58
CA LEU A 690 0.43 16.13 15.18
C LEU A 690 -0.60 15.66 14.15
N LYS A 691 -1.87 16.05 14.32
CA LYS A 691 -2.91 15.76 13.33
C LYS A 691 -2.60 16.42 11.98
N LEU A 692 -2.14 17.66 11.96
CA LEU A 692 -1.75 18.36 10.74
C LEU A 692 -0.54 17.70 10.07
N ARG A 693 0.47 17.26 10.83
CA ARG A 693 1.62 16.51 10.30
C ARG A 693 1.18 15.22 9.59
N ARG A 694 0.26 14.48 10.19
CA ARG A 694 -0.31 13.27 9.56
C ARG A 694 -1.05 13.57 8.26
N ILE A 695 -1.79 14.69 8.22
CA ILE A 695 -2.48 15.15 7.00
C ILE A 695 -1.47 15.51 5.91
N LEU A 696 -0.38 16.23 6.25
CA LEU A 696 0.71 16.55 5.33
C LEU A 696 1.40 15.29 4.82
N TYR A 697 1.70 14.33 5.69
CA TYR A 697 2.27 13.03 5.33
C TYR A 697 1.38 12.27 4.34
N VAL A 698 0.07 12.20 4.64
CA VAL A 698 -0.89 11.55 3.74
C VAL A 698 -0.93 12.26 2.38
N ALA A 699 -1.04 13.58 2.35
CA ALA A 699 -1.15 14.35 1.12
C ALA A 699 0.15 14.29 0.29
N GLY A 700 1.32 14.49 0.89
CA GLY A 700 2.61 14.44 0.21
C GLY A 700 2.93 13.05 -0.35
N SER A 701 2.57 12.00 0.40
CA SER A 701 2.75 10.61 -0.05
C SER A 701 1.83 10.18 -1.21
N ARG A 702 0.95 11.06 -1.68
CA ARG A 702 0.16 10.85 -2.92
C ARG A 702 0.95 11.18 -4.17
N ALA A 703 2.01 12.01 -4.04
CA ALA A 703 2.90 12.34 -5.14
C ALA A 703 3.84 11.16 -5.45
N ARG A 704 3.94 10.80 -6.72
CA ARG A 704 4.85 9.75 -7.18
C ARG A 704 6.18 10.31 -7.63
N GLU A 705 6.14 11.34 -8.48
CA GLU A 705 7.28 11.84 -9.23
C GLU A 705 7.64 13.29 -8.87
N GLN A 706 6.63 14.15 -8.63
CA GLN A 706 6.85 15.57 -8.37
C GLN A 706 5.95 16.09 -7.26
N LEU A 707 6.51 16.90 -6.37
CA LEU A 707 5.80 17.56 -5.27
C LEU A 707 6.16 19.05 -5.23
N ALA A 708 5.16 19.92 -5.29
CA ALA A 708 5.32 21.35 -5.14
C ALA A 708 4.54 21.86 -3.92
N LEU A 709 5.18 22.68 -3.10
CA LEU A 709 4.66 23.21 -1.84
C LEU A 709 4.51 24.74 -1.98
N PHE A 710 3.27 25.21 -1.98
CA PHE A 710 2.95 26.63 -2.16
C PHE A 710 2.53 27.30 -0.87
N GLY A 711 2.99 28.52 -0.66
CA GLY A 711 2.55 29.36 0.46
C GLY A 711 2.85 30.84 0.24
N THR A 712 2.22 31.68 1.05
CA THR A 712 2.39 33.12 1.01
C THR A 712 3.29 33.64 2.13
N GLY A 713 4.13 34.64 1.84
CA GLY A 713 5.03 35.28 2.78
C GLY A 713 6.16 34.35 3.23
N LYS A 714 5.96 33.59 4.29
CA LYS A 714 6.88 32.54 4.80
C LYS A 714 6.14 31.21 4.87
N ILE A 715 6.81 30.14 4.48
CA ILE A 715 6.28 28.78 4.64
C ILE A 715 6.19 28.44 6.14
N SER A 716 5.16 27.71 6.50
CA SER A 716 4.96 27.24 7.88
C SER A 716 6.12 26.36 8.34
N ASP A 717 6.58 26.56 9.58
CA ASP A 717 7.62 25.74 10.21
C ASP A 717 7.30 24.24 10.25
N LEU A 718 6.00 23.87 10.18
CA LEU A 718 5.59 22.47 10.08
C LEU A 718 5.95 21.81 8.73
N VAL A 719 6.28 22.63 7.73
CA VAL A 719 6.61 22.22 6.35
C VAL A 719 8.09 22.46 6.07
N GLU A 720 8.59 23.68 6.38
CA GLU A 720 9.92 24.16 5.99
C GLU A 720 11.08 23.33 6.57
N LYS A 721 11.00 22.94 7.84
CA LYS A 721 12.06 22.18 8.55
C LYS A 721 12.42 20.83 7.91
N HIS A 722 11.68 20.41 6.91
CA HIS A 722 11.79 19.10 6.28
C HIS A 722 12.11 19.20 4.78
N CYS A 723 12.39 20.41 4.28
CA CYS A 723 12.71 20.69 2.88
C CYS A 723 14.23 20.77 2.59
N GLU A 724 15.07 20.64 3.60
CA GLU A 724 16.54 20.67 3.48
C GLU A 724 17.17 19.31 3.17
#